data_cd0bb1a25cd9666c99d2f649ffc7e5b4
#
_entry.id   cd0bb1a25cd9666c99d2f649ffc7e5b4
#
_cell.length_a   1.000
_cell.length_b   1.000
_cell.length_c   1.000
_cell.angle_alpha   90.00
_cell.angle_beta   90.00
_cell.angle_gamma   90.00
#
_symmetry.space_group_name_H-M   'P 1'
#
loop_
_entity.id
_entity.type
_entity.pdbx_description
1 polymer ?
#
loop_
_entity_poly.entity_id
_entity_poly.type
_entity_poly.pdbx_seq_one_letter_code
_entity_poly.pdbx_strand_id
1 'polypeptide(L)'
;MPNDKLHALESALANAQNKYQLDVALNALLEIIEEGKLPARFSSSLQGLFRDKIYELVIARGDIVDRLYLVLYVVFRDCAPDGRFEKIEQIAQGALFGEGMSDNENLMLLELATLAKILGGRGDEGIDFYLQRIVLLDIHALEAQKSSQFILQAFKHLQIPFEVIKKNLLIVLGEGFSALSYKQKRSVFNWQLHVFWNVAHYFNNKQWLDLSPAWRGIFYQELAVMDSASMDFALYLHFFIYHLCGNNFALQEEWREFNAQITLHAMPIYEKFARDFHLSKPASNQSGVIGILRDRLVENSPYKVEISLLTSLLADEDFKSRYKIKLYVMSLLEKSDNDKAVQKSYEDLGIEVVDVGLECNKAGYYNSHLHKALLLRERIQSDGVEFLLSPNNGYGISDFLLSTRTCAKQIFWSHGNFVYDMPCLDLKMTHICGNSEEIDHQGYTFKGVPVKMHSRFYNPPIEESIIKKVRAQYPSESIVLGNIGRLVKIDNKDFLRALLCIMRAHPKTIFLACGAGNQQEIRTKITELELETSEHAQAGEPSTPSMLERFYFTGFVDSGIYGHVIDIWLDSFPMEQGESRIEYAAKGKPSLILAKESREQRSARLKVWCEANSAEIESIARESGESKEEMLEFICHEESFVAFDEEDYITKASALIAMPPEKLQRYMKLQGILKAINDHIRESKGKKLFLEVLSAL
;
A
#
# COMPACT_ATOMS: atom_id res chain seq x y z
N MET A 1 8.92 35.99 19.97
CA MET A 1 10.02 35.64 19.06
C MET A 1 10.77 34.42 19.60
N PRO A 2 11.74 33.77 18.92
CA PRO A 2 12.34 32.53 19.44
C PRO A 2 12.91 32.65 20.83
N ASN A 3 13.57 33.77 21.15
CA ASN A 3 14.15 34.01 22.47
C ASN A 3 13.12 34.07 23.61
N ASP A 4 11.92 34.57 23.37
CA ASP A 4 10.90 34.69 24.43
C ASP A 4 10.36 33.35 24.87
N LYS A 5 10.18 32.38 23.91
CA LYS A 5 9.77 31.02 24.24
C LYS A 5 10.84 30.26 24.98
N LEU A 6 12.13 30.44 24.62
CA LEU A 6 13.25 29.81 25.33
C LEU A 6 13.40 30.35 26.75
N HIS A 7 13.21 31.66 26.96
CA HIS A 7 13.20 32.23 28.31
C HIS A 7 12.01 31.74 29.13
N ALA A 8 10.83 31.58 28.51
CA ALA A 8 9.68 31.02 29.21
C ALA A 8 9.94 29.54 29.59
N LEU A 9 10.58 28.79 28.72
CA LEU A 9 10.99 27.41 28.99
C LEU A 9 12.00 27.31 30.14
N GLU A 10 13.06 28.16 30.13
CA GLU A 10 14.05 28.25 31.22
C GLU A 10 13.38 28.57 32.56
N SER A 11 12.45 29.52 32.56
CA SER A 11 11.70 29.92 33.75
C SER A 11 10.80 28.79 34.25
N ALA A 12 10.08 28.16 33.37
CA ALA A 12 9.21 27.01 33.72
C ALA A 12 10.01 25.88 34.31
N LEU A 13 11.16 25.55 33.69
CA LEU A 13 12.06 24.51 34.13
C LEU A 13 12.69 24.85 35.51
N ALA A 14 13.18 26.05 35.71
CA ALA A 14 13.75 26.49 36.98
C ALA A 14 12.75 26.39 38.13
N ASN A 15 11.48 26.67 37.89
CA ASN A 15 10.40 26.62 38.87
C ASN A 15 9.76 25.22 39.04
N ALA A 16 10.11 24.22 38.22
CA ALA A 16 9.57 22.89 38.32
C ALA A 16 9.96 22.21 39.64
N GLN A 17 8.95 21.68 40.37
CA GLN A 17 9.12 21.03 41.67
C GLN A 17 8.71 19.56 41.67
N ASN A 18 8.13 19.08 40.58
CA ASN A 18 7.68 17.70 40.40
C ASN A 18 7.75 17.29 38.93
N LYS A 19 7.63 15.98 38.67
CA LYS A 19 7.67 15.39 37.33
C LYS A 19 6.63 16.01 36.39
N TYR A 20 5.40 16.25 36.83
CA TYR A 20 4.35 16.82 36.00
C TYR A 20 4.74 18.20 35.41
N GLN A 21 5.32 19.06 36.24
CA GLN A 21 5.78 20.38 35.78
C GLN A 21 7.00 20.28 34.83
N LEU A 22 7.85 19.27 35.06
CA LEU A 22 8.94 18.95 34.13
C LEU A 22 8.39 18.45 32.78
N ASP A 23 7.41 17.56 32.78
CA ASP A 23 6.75 17.06 31.57
C ASP A 23 6.07 18.19 30.78
N VAL A 24 5.47 19.17 31.45
CA VAL A 24 4.95 20.41 30.81
C VAL A 24 6.08 21.19 30.12
N ALA A 25 7.24 21.32 30.77
CA ALA A 25 8.39 22.01 30.16
C ALA A 25 8.95 21.23 28.94
N LEU A 26 8.97 19.89 28.99
CA LEU A 26 9.36 19.05 27.85
C LEU A 26 8.39 19.16 26.68
N ASN A 27 7.07 19.24 26.95
CA ASN A 27 6.08 19.47 25.90
C ASN A 27 6.24 20.86 25.25
N ALA A 28 6.55 21.90 26.05
CA ALA A 28 6.86 23.24 25.51
C ALA A 28 8.13 23.23 24.64
N LEU A 29 9.14 22.43 24.99
CA LEU A 29 10.31 22.21 24.15
C LEU A 29 9.93 21.52 22.83
N LEU A 30 9.05 20.50 22.86
CA LEU A 30 8.57 19.83 21.68
C LEU A 30 7.85 20.78 20.72
N GLU A 31 6.99 21.67 21.24
CA GLU A 31 6.34 22.72 20.44
C GLU A 31 7.35 23.65 19.74
N ILE A 32 8.43 24.06 20.44
CA ILE A 32 9.49 24.88 19.86
C ILE A 32 10.18 24.14 18.70
N ILE A 33 10.41 22.84 18.86
CA ILE A 33 10.99 21.98 17.82
C ILE A 33 10.04 21.91 16.60
N GLU A 34 8.75 21.67 16.83
CA GLU A 34 7.74 21.56 15.79
C GLU A 34 7.56 22.84 14.97
N GLU A 35 7.73 23.99 15.61
CA GLU A 35 7.70 25.29 14.94
C GLU A 35 8.96 25.58 14.11
N GLY A 36 9.98 24.73 14.17
CA GLY A 36 11.27 24.92 13.48
C GLY A 36 12.07 26.13 14.00
N LYS A 37 11.82 26.57 15.24
CA LYS A 37 12.42 27.78 15.85
C LYS A 37 13.58 27.44 16.79
N LEU A 38 14.36 26.43 16.44
CA LEU A 38 15.50 26.01 17.24
C LEU A 38 16.65 27.01 17.15
N PRO A 39 17.34 27.28 18.28
CA PRO A 39 18.59 28.04 18.24
C PRO A 39 19.69 27.16 17.60
N ALA A 40 20.70 27.79 17.01
CA ALA A 40 21.86 27.07 16.50
C ALA A 40 22.58 26.27 17.59
N ARG A 41 22.53 26.74 18.85
CA ARG A 41 23.05 26.06 20.02
C ARG A 41 22.24 26.44 21.26
N PHE A 42 21.95 25.48 22.12
CA PHE A 42 21.31 25.73 23.42
C PHE A 42 22.32 26.23 24.45
N SER A 43 21.86 27.07 25.39
CA SER A 43 22.71 27.60 26.47
C SER A 43 23.15 26.51 27.43
N SER A 44 24.37 26.62 27.98
CA SER A 44 24.84 25.70 29.02
C SER A 44 24.00 25.81 30.30
N SER A 45 23.36 26.95 30.55
CA SER A 45 22.40 27.14 31.64
C SER A 45 21.17 26.24 31.48
N LEU A 46 20.54 26.24 30.29
CA LEU A 46 19.38 25.42 30.01
C LEU A 46 19.72 23.93 30.08
N GLN A 47 20.88 23.54 29.53
CA GLN A 47 21.39 22.17 29.63
C GLN A 47 21.59 21.75 31.09
N GLY A 48 22.21 22.61 31.93
CA GLY A 48 22.37 22.39 33.34
C GLY A 48 21.05 22.20 34.09
N LEU A 49 20.08 23.10 33.84
CA LEU A 49 18.74 23.01 34.42
C LEU A 49 18.03 21.71 34.09
N PHE A 50 18.04 21.26 32.84
CA PHE A 50 17.46 19.96 32.46
C PHE A 50 18.14 18.81 33.21
N ARG A 51 19.47 18.76 33.24
CA ARG A 51 20.23 17.73 33.96
C ARG A 51 19.85 17.65 35.46
N ASP A 52 19.85 18.80 36.11
CA ASP A 52 19.58 18.88 37.55
C ASP A 52 18.12 18.51 37.85
N LYS A 53 17.15 19.06 37.10
CA LYS A 53 15.73 18.79 37.32
C LYS A 53 15.36 17.33 37.01
N ILE A 54 15.90 16.75 35.94
CA ILE A 54 15.64 15.34 35.62
C ILE A 54 16.26 14.44 36.71
N TYR A 55 17.49 14.74 37.15
CA TYR A 55 18.10 13.98 38.20
C TYR A 55 17.33 14.06 39.51
N GLU A 56 16.95 15.28 39.94
CA GLU A 56 16.26 15.54 41.22
C GLU A 56 14.81 15.08 41.24
N LEU A 57 14.07 15.31 40.18
CA LEU A 57 12.60 15.16 40.15
C LEU A 57 12.15 13.81 39.60
N VAL A 58 13.01 13.12 38.85
CA VAL A 58 12.67 11.84 38.24
C VAL A 58 13.57 10.73 38.74
N ILE A 59 14.88 10.78 38.47
CA ILE A 59 15.81 9.69 38.74
C ILE A 59 15.99 9.44 40.23
N ALA A 60 16.26 10.48 41.02
CA ALA A 60 16.45 10.35 42.48
C ALA A 60 15.17 9.97 43.22
N ARG A 61 13.99 10.18 42.63
CA ARG A 61 12.69 9.81 43.19
C ARG A 61 12.23 8.43 42.73
N GLY A 62 12.91 7.80 41.78
CA GLY A 62 12.50 6.53 41.19
C GLY A 62 11.27 6.65 40.28
N ASP A 63 11.00 7.82 39.75
CA ASP A 63 9.92 8.03 38.80
C ASP A 63 10.28 7.48 37.42
N ILE A 64 9.26 7.13 36.64
CA ILE A 64 9.40 6.53 35.31
C ILE A 64 9.81 7.59 34.30
N VAL A 65 10.86 7.29 33.54
CA VAL A 65 11.24 7.98 32.31
C VAL A 65 10.43 7.39 31.17
N ASP A 66 9.93 8.23 30.30
CA ASP A 66 9.25 7.80 29.07
C ASP A 66 9.90 8.43 27.82
N ARG A 67 9.43 8.04 26.65
CA ARG A 67 9.97 8.47 25.36
C ARG A 67 9.93 9.98 25.10
N LEU A 68 9.10 10.77 25.82
CA LEU A 68 9.09 12.22 25.71
C LEU A 68 10.47 12.81 26.04
N TYR A 69 11.17 12.19 27.00
CA TYR A 69 12.49 12.65 27.40
C TYR A 69 13.55 12.50 26.30
N LEU A 70 13.34 11.67 25.29
CA LEU A 70 14.27 11.52 24.16
C LEU A 70 14.35 12.81 23.32
N VAL A 71 13.39 13.71 23.43
CA VAL A 71 13.41 15.03 22.78
C VAL A 71 14.64 15.86 23.20
N LEU A 72 15.18 15.58 24.37
CA LEU A 72 16.40 16.21 24.88
C LEU A 72 17.65 15.93 24.02
N TYR A 73 17.62 14.93 23.14
CA TYR A 73 18.67 14.74 22.14
C TYR A 73 19.02 16.03 21.40
N VAL A 74 18.01 16.83 21.04
CA VAL A 74 18.21 18.12 20.34
C VAL A 74 18.98 19.12 21.22
N VAL A 75 18.67 19.17 22.51
CA VAL A 75 19.29 20.10 23.48
C VAL A 75 20.76 19.74 23.77
N PHE A 76 21.08 18.44 23.74
CA PHE A 76 22.36 17.90 24.18
C PHE A 76 23.30 17.47 23.05
N ARG A 77 23.02 17.83 21.79
CA ARG A 77 23.89 17.50 20.64
C ARG A 77 25.35 17.96 20.83
N ASP A 78 25.54 19.17 21.37
CA ASP A 78 26.85 19.78 21.56
C ASP A 78 27.03 20.20 23.02
N CYS A 79 26.99 19.25 23.94
CA CYS A 79 27.16 19.52 25.35
C CYS A 79 28.43 18.90 25.93
N ALA A 80 28.94 19.47 27.03
CA ALA A 80 30.02 18.86 27.76
C ALA A 80 29.59 17.56 28.44
N PRO A 81 30.46 16.53 28.53
CA PRO A 81 30.17 15.30 29.27
C PRO A 81 29.78 15.56 30.73
N ASP A 82 28.89 14.69 31.26
CA ASP A 82 28.49 14.71 32.67
C ASP A 82 28.50 13.29 33.25
N GLY A 83 29.49 12.98 34.06
CA GLY A 83 29.69 11.64 34.61
C GLY A 83 28.61 11.14 35.59
N ARG A 84 27.72 12.04 36.07
CA ARG A 84 26.62 11.63 36.98
C ARG A 84 25.73 10.57 36.35
N PHE A 85 25.59 10.59 35.01
CA PHE A 85 24.69 9.72 34.26
C PHE A 85 25.32 8.38 33.86
N GLU A 86 26.65 8.22 33.91
CA GLU A 86 27.34 6.98 33.54
C GLU A 86 26.91 5.77 34.39
N LYS A 87 26.77 5.97 35.70
CA LYS A 87 26.34 4.89 36.60
C LYS A 87 24.89 4.47 36.36
N ILE A 88 24.01 5.43 36.06
CA ILE A 88 22.61 5.19 35.74
C ILE A 88 22.52 4.38 34.46
N GLU A 89 23.27 4.79 33.46
CA GLU A 89 23.38 4.07 32.18
C GLU A 89 23.82 2.63 32.38
N GLN A 90 24.92 2.42 33.10
CA GLN A 90 25.46 1.06 33.37
C GLN A 90 24.43 0.17 34.06
N ILE A 91 23.71 0.69 35.06
CA ILE A 91 22.66 -0.07 35.76
C ILE A 91 21.52 -0.42 34.82
N ALA A 92 20.99 0.57 34.05
CA ALA A 92 19.86 0.33 33.14
C ALA A 92 20.23 -0.63 32.01
N GLN A 93 21.44 -0.50 31.42
CA GLN A 93 21.94 -1.44 30.40
C GLN A 93 22.17 -2.85 30.93
N GLY A 94 22.73 -2.96 32.15
CA GLY A 94 22.98 -4.25 32.76
C GLY A 94 21.72 -5.03 33.12
N ALA A 95 20.59 -4.33 33.33
CA ALA A 95 19.29 -4.96 33.61
C ALA A 95 18.51 -5.26 32.34
N LEU A 96 18.80 -4.59 31.21
CA LEU A 96 18.07 -4.73 29.95
C LEU A 96 18.12 -6.16 29.42
N PHE A 97 16.97 -6.72 29.07
CA PHE A 97 16.77 -8.11 28.64
C PHE A 97 17.16 -9.17 29.72
N GLY A 98 17.15 -8.78 30.99
CA GLY A 98 17.34 -9.70 32.10
C GLY A 98 16.26 -10.78 32.16
N GLU A 99 16.57 -11.89 32.85
CA GLU A 99 15.64 -13.01 33.01
C GLU A 99 14.33 -12.56 33.68
N GLY A 100 13.20 -12.92 33.09
CA GLY A 100 11.84 -12.59 33.60
C GLY A 100 11.34 -11.18 33.28
N MET A 101 12.14 -10.34 32.62
CA MET A 101 11.72 -8.98 32.24
C MET A 101 10.69 -8.99 31.13
N SER A 102 9.60 -8.25 31.32
CA SER A 102 8.60 -8.00 30.29
C SER A 102 9.10 -6.99 29.24
N ASP A 103 8.47 -6.96 28.07
CA ASP A 103 8.81 -5.97 27.02
C ASP A 103 8.61 -4.53 27.51
N ASN A 104 7.60 -4.27 28.37
CA ASN A 104 7.36 -2.94 28.95
C ASN A 104 8.48 -2.53 29.92
N GLU A 105 8.94 -3.43 30.77
CA GLU A 105 10.08 -3.17 31.67
C GLU A 105 11.36 -2.93 30.88
N ASN A 106 11.59 -3.72 29.83
CA ASN A 106 12.70 -3.50 28.91
C ASN A 106 12.60 -2.15 28.20
N LEU A 107 11.41 -1.70 27.80
CA LEU A 107 11.22 -0.38 27.20
C LEU A 107 11.58 0.74 28.18
N MET A 108 11.14 0.65 29.43
CA MET A 108 11.49 1.63 30.47
C MET A 108 13.00 1.70 30.71
N LEU A 109 13.66 0.58 30.80
CA LEU A 109 15.14 0.50 30.96
C LEU A 109 15.86 1.05 29.72
N LEU A 110 15.36 0.77 28.52
CA LEU A 110 15.90 1.27 27.27
C LEU A 110 15.79 2.80 27.19
N GLU A 111 14.63 3.36 27.53
CA GLU A 111 14.41 4.81 27.57
C GLU A 111 15.29 5.48 28.62
N LEU A 112 15.42 4.90 29.80
CA LEU A 112 16.31 5.39 30.87
C LEU A 112 17.80 5.36 30.46
N ALA A 113 18.28 4.25 29.89
CA ALA A 113 19.65 4.12 29.43
C ALA A 113 19.98 5.11 28.30
N THR A 114 19.03 5.27 27.37
CA THR A 114 19.16 6.23 26.26
C THR A 114 19.21 7.67 26.77
N LEU A 115 18.29 8.03 27.68
CA LEU A 115 18.28 9.34 28.31
C LEU A 115 19.59 9.60 29.06
N ALA A 116 20.08 8.61 29.80
CA ALA A 116 21.35 8.76 30.54
C ALA A 116 22.53 9.02 29.58
N LYS A 117 22.58 8.38 28.40
CA LYS A 117 23.58 8.68 27.38
C LYS A 117 23.44 10.11 26.85
N ILE A 118 22.21 10.53 26.54
CA ILE A 118 21.93 11.89 26.05
C ILE A 118 22.40 12.93 27.08
N LEU A 119 21.97 12.81 28.33
CA LEU A 119 22.34 13.73 29.40
C LEU A 119 23.83 13.67 29.74
N GLY A 120 24.45 12.50 29.56
CA GLY A 120 25.90 12.29 29.70
C GLY A 120 26.74 12.90 28.59
N GLY A 121 26.15 13.51 27.56
CA GLY A 121 26.87 14.16 26.45
C GLY A 121 27.27 13.19 25.34
N ARG A 122 26.60 12.05 25.24
CA ARG A 122 26.78 11.00 24.20
C ARG A 122 25.46 10.74 23.47
N GLY A 123 24.82 11.83 22.98
CA GLY A 123 23.50 11.76 22.38
C GLY A 123 23.42 10.83 21.17
N ASP A 124 24.37 10.89 20.24
CA ASP A 124 24.39 10.05 19.04
C ASP A 124 24.53 8.56 19.39
N GLU A 125 25.40 8.23 20.36
CA GLU A 125 25.49 6.86 20.87
C GLU A 125 24.19 6.41 21.56
N GLY A 126 23.49 7.33 22.19
CA GLY A 126 22.18 7.09 22.78
C GLY A 126 21.12 6.73 21.74
N ILE A 127 21.06 7.47 20.64
CA ILE A 127 20.15 7.19 19.53
C ILE A 127 20.51 5.88 18.83
N ASP A 128 21.81 5.64 18.55
CA ASP A 128 22.27 4.36 17.98
C ASP A 128 21.87 3.18 18.89
N PHE A 129 22.09 3.31 20.19
CA PHE A 129 21.73 2.31 21.18
C PHE A 129 20.21 2.06 21.21
N TYR A 130 19.40 3.12 21.21
CA TYR A 130 17.95 3.01 21.20
C TYR A 130 17.44 2.28 19.95
N LEU A 131 17.90 2.68 18.78
CA LEU A 131 17.47 2.10 17.50
C LEU A 131 17.83 0.61 17.37
N GLN A 132 18.98 0.19 17.90
CA GLN A 132 19.39 -1.22 17.87
C GLN A 132 18.64 -2.10 18.88
N ARG A 133 18.00 -1.53 19.91
CA ARG A 133 17.35 -2.29 20.99
C ARG A 133 15.83 -2.25 20.92
N ILE A 134 15.24 -1.13 20.51
CA ILE A 134 13.78 -1.01 20.41
C ILE A 134 13.19 -2.04 19.45
N VAL A 135 13.89 -2.38 18.39
CA VAL A 135 13.47 -3.38 17.41
C VAL A 135 13.40 -4.80 17.96
N LEU A 136 14.04 -5.08 19.09
CA LEU A 136 14.03 -6.39 19.74
C LEU A 136 12.80 -6.61 20.62
N LEU A 137 12.05 -5.54 20.93
CA LEU A 137 10.85 -5.59 21.75
C LEU A 137 9.63 -5.94 20.91
N ASP A 138 8.72 -6.72 21.51
CA ASP A 138 7.47 -7.06 20.82
C ASP A 138 6.55 -5.82 20.72
N ILE A 139 6.45 -5.27 19.54
CA ILE A 139 5.67 -4.08 19.25
C ILE A 139 4.18 -4.26 19.58
N HIS A 140 3.65 -5.48 19.54
CA HIS A 140 2.27 -5.77 19.89
C HIS A 140 2.03 -5.87 21.40
N ALA A 141 3.06 -6.23 22.18
CA ALA A 141 3.00 -6.24 23.63
C ALA A 141 3.15 -4.85 24.24
N LEU A 142 3.78 -3.93 23.51
CA LEU A 142 3.85 -2.53 23.87
C LEU A 142 2.58 -1.83 23.38
N GLU A 143 2.16 -0.75 23.98
CA GLU A 143 1.21 0.18 23.36
C GLU A 143 1.84 0.86 22.12
N ALA A 144 2.31 0.05 21.22
CA ALA A 144 3.37 0.34 20.28
C ALA A 144 2.94 1.20 19.11
N GLN A 145 1.64 1.25 18.79
CA GLN A 145 1.17 2.25 17.83
C GLN A 145 1.52 3.66 18.31
N LYS A 146 1.32 3.94 19.61
CA LYS A 146 1.69 5.22 20.21
C LYS A 146 3.21 5.39 20.25
N SER A 147 3.94 4.31 20.53
CA SER A 147 5.42 4.33 20.54
C SER A 147 6.00 4.52 19.15
N SER A 148 5.49 3.82 18.15
CA SER A 148 5.90 3.97 16.75
C SER A 148 5.62 5.38 16.23
N GLN A 149 4.44 5.92 16.51
CA GLN A 149 4.10 7.30 16.13
C GLN A 149 5.05 8.30 16.78
N PHE A 150 5.34 8.13 18.07
CA PHE A 150 6.29 9.01 18.76
C PHE A 150 7.70 8.92 18.16
N ILE A 151 8.20 7.71 17.89
CA ILE A 151 9.52 7.53 17.28
C ILE A 151 9.57 8.20 15.90
N LEU A 152 8.54 8.04 15.10
CA LEU A 152 8.45 8.66 13.78
C LEU A 152 8.33 10.19 13.86
N GLN A 153 7.53 10.70 14.78
CA GLN A 153 7.46 12.13 15.06
C GLN A 153 8.80 12.64 15.58
N ALA A 154 9.41 11.94 16.52
CA ALA A 154 10.73 12.29 17.03
C ALA A 154 11.78 12.30 15.90
N PHE A 155 11.81 11.30 15.03
CA PHE A 155 12.74 11.29 13.89
C PHE A 155 12.50 12.44 12.93
N LYS A 156 11.24 12.80 12.67
CA LYS A 156 10.88 13.96 11.88
C LYS A 156 11.32 15.26 12.57
N HIS A 157 10.98 15.42 13.84
CA HIS A 157 11.24 16.65 14.60
C HIS A 157 12.71 16.76 15.01
N LEU A 158 13.35 15.65 15.36
CA LEU A 158 14.77 15.59 15.65
C LEU A 158 15.66 15.57 14.40
N GLN A 159 15.05 15.53 13.22
CA GLN A 159 15.74 15.46 11.92
C GLN A 159 16.79 14.34 11.86
N ILE A 160 16.47 13.16 12.43
CA ILE A 160 17.33 11.99 12.32
C ILE A 160 17.29 11.48 10.88
N PRO A 161 18.43 11.48 10.16
CA PRO A 161 18.46 11.04 8.77
C PRO A 161 18.12 9.56 8.63
N PHE A 162 17.52 9.17 7.51
CA PHE A 162 17.26 7.77 7.18
C PHE A 162 18.55 6.92 7.28
N GLU A 163 19.69 7.46 6.89
CA GLU A 163 20.98 6.75 6.95
C GLU A 163 21.37 6.30 8.35
N VAL A 164 20.97 7.02 9.40
CA VAL A 164 21.19 6.60 10.80
C VAL A 164 20.30 5.40 11.13
N ILE A 165 19.04 5.42 10.70
CA ILE A 165 18.11 4.29 10.89
C ILE A 165 18.60 3.07 10.13
N LYS A 166 18.95 3.23 8.85
CA LYS A 166 19.50 2.19 7.98
C LYS A 166 20.76 1.55 8.56
N LYS A 167 21.74 2.38 8.99
CA LYS A 167 22.97 1.92 9.64
C LYS A 167 22.66 0.99 10.82
N ASN A 168 21.76 1.43 11.71
CA ASN A 168 21.44 0.68 12.93
C ASN A 168 20.66 -0.60 12.62
N LEU A 169 19.75 -0.59 11.65
CA LEU A 169 19.08 -1.79 11.19
C LEU A 169 20.05 -2.80 10.56
N LEU A 170 20.99 -2.34 9.73
CA LEU A 170 22.01 -3.23 9.15
C LEU A 170 22.91 -3.87 10.22
N ILE A 171 23.20 -3.17 11.32
CA ILE A 171 23.94 -3.75 12.45
C ILE A 171 23.11 -4.88 13.08
N VAL A 172 21.82 -4.66 13.33
CA VAL A 172 20.93 -5.68 13.93
C VAL A 172 20.70 -6.87 13.00
N LEU A 173 20.56 -6.63 11.68
CA LEU A 173 20.38 -7.66 10.66
C LEU A 173 21.70 -8.40 10.31
N GLY A 174 22.83 -7.98 10.86
CA GLY A 174 24.15 -8.54 10.60
C GLY A 174 24.43 -9.84 11.37
N GLU A 175 25.71 -10.11 11.67
CA GLU A 175 26.20 -11.38 12.22
C GLU A 175 25.50 -11.83 13.50
N GLY A 176 25.03 -10.91 14.35
CA GLY A 176 24.32 -11.21 15.59
C GLY A 176 22.88 -11.68 15.41
N PHE A 177 22.29 -11.51 14.23
CA PHE A 177 20.87 -11.79 13.99
C PHE A 177 20.52 -13.28 14.22
N SER A 178 21.37 -14.19 13.78
CA SER A 178 21.15 -15.64 13.93
C SER A 178 21.04 -16.11 15.38
N ALA A 179 21.71 -15.40 16.30
CA ALA A 179 21.69 -15.70 17.74
C ALA A 179 20.44 -15.16 18.45
N LEU A 180 19.63 -14.34 17.83
CA LEU A 180 18.39 -13.83 18.40
C LEU A 180 17.38 -14.96 18.60
N SER A 181 16.59 -14.86 19.68
CA SER A 181 15.43 -15.73 19.85
C SER A 181 14.42 -15.54 18.72
N TYR A 182 13.58 -16.57 18.46
CA TYR A 182 12.52 -16.48 17.46
C TYR A 182 11.62 -15.23 17.66
N LYS A 183 11.25 -14.95 18.93
CA LYS A 183 10.46 -13.75 19.27
C LYS A 183 11.18 -12.47 18.85
N GLN A 184 12.47 -12.34 19.14
CA GLN A 184 13.25 -11.16 18.76
C GLN A 184 13.42 -11.04 17.26
N LYS A 185 13.68 -12.14 16.53
CA LYS A 185 13.72 -12.15 15.07
C LYS A 185 12.41 -11.61 14.47
N ARG A 186 11.27 -12.09 14.96
CA ARG A 186 9.94 -11.60 14.54
C ARG A 186 9.75 -10.12 14.90
N SER A 187 10.18 -9.70 16.08
CA SER A 187 10.07 -8.32 16.54
C SER A 187 10.83 -7.36 15.64
N VAL A 188 12.06 -7.69 15.23
CA VAL A 188 12.89 -6.86 14.33
C VAL A 188 12.13 -6.56 13.02
N PHE A 189 11.47 -7.54 12.44
CA PHE A 189 10.73 -7.35 11.19
C PHE A 189 9.35 -6.74 11.40
N ASN A 190 8.64 -7.09 12.47
CA ASN A 190 7.36 -6.44 12.81
C ASN A 190 7.54 -4.94 13.05
N TRP A 191 8.63 -4.56 13.74
CA TRP A 191 8.96 -3.16 13.96
C TRP A 191 9.18 -2.43 12.63
N GLN A 192 9.95 -3.01 11.70
CA GLN A 192 10.16 -2.46 10.36
C GLN A 192 8.84 -2.35 9.58
N LEU A 193 7.99 -3.37 9.63
CA LEU A 193 6.68 -3.35 9.00
C LEU A 193 5.81 -2.19 9.50
N HIS A 194 5.78 -1.96 10.82
CA HIS A 194 5.04 -0.86 11.41
C HIS A 194 5.60 0.50 11.04
N VAL A 195 6.91 0.68 11.14
CA VAL A 195 7.56 1.98 10.92
C VAL A 195 7.54 2.37 9.45
N PHE A 196 7.77 1.42 8.54
CA PHE A 196 7.92 1.72 7.12
C PHE A 196 6.60 1.68 6.37
N TRP A 197 5.68 0.81 6.76
CA TRP A 197 4.45 0.61 6.00
C TRP A 197 3.20 1.15 6.71
N ASN A 198 3.01 0.86 8.01
CA ASN A 198 1.76 1.14 8.69
C ASN A 198 1.60 2.58 9.20
N VAL A 199 2.68 3.31 9.42
CA VAL A 199 2.59 4.63 10.02
C VAL A 199 2.49 5.70 8.95
N ALA A 200 1.28 5.92 8.45
CA ALA A 200 0.92 6.99 7.52
C ALA A 200 1.88 7.18 6.34
N HIS A 201 2.56 6.10 5.93
CA HIS A 201 3.56 6.08 4.87
C HIS A 201 4.68 7.12 5.06
N TYR A 202 5.03 7.42 6.31
CA TYR A 202 5.96 8.50 6.65
C TYR A 202 7.31 8.33 5.97
N PHE A 203 7.81 7.08 5.90
CA PHE A 203 9.03 6.72 5.22
C PHE A 203 8.78 5.91 3.94
N ASN A 204 7.59 5.99 3.35
CA ASN A 204 7.29 5.27 2.13
C ASN A 204 8.03 5.89 0.94
N ASN A 205 9.32 5.61 0.86
CA ASN A 205 10.18 6.01 -0.24
C ASN A 205 11.05 4.82 -0.68
N LYS A 206 11.68 4.94 -1.85
CA LYS A 206 12.53 3.88 -2.43
C LYS A 206 13.79 3.57 -1.59
N GLN A 207 14.18 4.42 -0.65
CA GLN A 207 15.37 4.20 0.20
C GLN A 207 15.26 2.93 1.04
N TRP A 208 14.04 2.48 1.38
CA TRP A 208 13.84 1.20 2.08
C TRP A 208 14.35 0.00 1.29
N LEU A 209 14.36 0.07 -0.03
CA LEU A 209 14.85 -1.00 -0.88
C LEU A 209 16.34 -1.26 -0.69
N ASP A 210 17.09 -0.32 -0.13
CA ASP A 210 18.49 -0.50 0.26
C ASP A 210 18.68 -1.59 1.33
N LEU A 211 17.63 -1.93 2.09
CA LEU A 211 17.64 -3.01 3.07
C LEU A 211 17.29 -4.37 2.47
N SER A 212 16.73 -4.41 1.27
CA SER A 212 16.23 -5.64 0.65
C SER A 212 17.29 -6.74 0.46
N PRO A 213 18.58 -6.44 0.19
CA PRO A 213 19.62 -7.46 0.15
C PRO A 213 19.82 -8.16 1.50
N ALA A 214 19.76 -7.41 2.62
CA ALA A 214 19.88 -7.99 3.96
C ALA A 214 18.67 -8.86 4.30
N TRP A 215 17.45 -8.40 4.00
CA TRP A 215 16.23 -9.20 4.19
C TRP A 215 16.26 -10.49 3.40
N ARG A 216 16.67 -10.43 2.13
CA ARG A 216 16.82 -11.61 1.26
C ARG A 216 17.89 -12.56 1.78
N GLY A 217 19.02 -12.05 2.25
CA GLY A 217 20.08 -12.87 2.85
C GLY A 217 19.57 -13.68 4.04
N ILE A 218 18.83 -13.07 4.96
CA ILE A 218 18.22 -13.75 6.11
C ILE A 218 17.16 -14.75 5.64
N PHE A 219 16.31 -14.37 4.68
CA PHE A 219 15.32 -15.28 4.08
C PHE A 219 15.96 -16.57 3.54
N TYR A 220 17.06 -16.46 2.81
CA TYR A 220 17.78 -17.61 2.28
C TYR A 220 18.42 -18.46 3.37
N GLN A 221 18.95 -17.82 4.42
CA GLN A 221 19.50 -18.55 5.58
C GLN A 221 18.42 -19.37 6.30
N GLU A 222 17.27 -18.78 6.57
CA GLU A 222 16.16 -19.49 7.23
C GLU A 222 15.59 -20.62 6.35
N LEU A 223 15.43 -20.39 5.05
CA LEU A 223 15.04 -21.47 4.11
C LEU A 223 16.02 -22.66 4.11
N ALA A 224 17.32 -22.41 4.27
CA ALA A 224 18.34 -23.45 4.25
C ALA A 224 18.32 -24.36 5.48
N VAL A 225 17.82 -23.88 6.63
CA VAL A 225 17.75 -24.66 7.89
C VAL A 225 16.71 -25.78 7.80
N MET A 226 15.57 -25.55 7.18
CA MET A 226 14.53 -26.56 6.90
C MET A 226 13.80 -27.13 8.12
N ASP A 227 13.95 -26.59 9.33
CA ASP A 227 13.09 -26.96 10.46
C ASP A 227 11.79 -26.13 10.49
N SER A 228 10.86 -26.50 11.37
CA SER A 228 9.55 -25.84 11.43
C SER A 228 9.63 -24.40 11.87
N ALA A 229 10.54 -24.03 12.76
CA ALA A 229 10.67 -22.66 13.26
C ALA A 229 11.25 -21.74 12.18
N SER A 230 12.30 -22.21 11.50
CA SER A 230 12.92 -21.48 10.39
C SER A 230 11.99 -21.38 9.18
N MET A 231 11.23 -22.44 8.88
CA MET A 231 10.22 -22.41 7.81
C MET A 231 9.09 -21.41 8.13
N ASP A 232 8.61 -21.39 9.36
CA ASP A 232 7.62 -20.41 9.81
C ASP A 232 8.12 -18.98 9.61
N PHE A 233 9.34 -18.72 10.02
CA PHE A 233 9.96 -17.41 9.86
C PHE A 233 10.24 -17.07 8.38
N ALA A 234 10.65 -18.03 7.57
CA ALA A 234 10.83 -17.84 6.13
C ALA A 234 9.52 -17.50 5.43
N LEU A 235 8.40 -18.13 5.77
CA LEU A 235 7.08 -17.77 5.22
C LEU A 235 6.68 -16.34 5.59
N TYR A 236 6.95 -15.94 6.84
CA TYR A 236 6.73 -14.57 7.26
C TYR A 236 7.64 -13.58 6.51
N LEU A 237 8.92 -13.91 6.31
CA LEU A 237 9.85 -13.06 5.55
C LEU A 237 9.45 -12.93 4.09
N HIS A 238 8.98 -13.99 3.45
CA HIS A 238 8.45 -13.93 2.08
C HIS A 238 7.32 -12.90 1.98
N PHE A 239 6.34 -12.98 2.90
CA PHE A 239 5.28 -11.98 3.03
C PHE A 239 5.83 -10.56 3.27
N PHE A 240 6.77 -10.40 4.21
CA PHE A 240 7.34 -9.12 4.57
C PHE A 240 8.03 -8.45 3.38
N ILE A 241 8.93 -9.18 2.69
CA ILE A 241 9.68 -8.65 1.55
C ILE A 241 8.73 -8.27 0.43
N TYR A 242 7.76 -9.14 0.07
CA TYR A 242 6.74 -8.81 -0.90
C TYR A 242 6.01 -7.51 -0.56
N HIS A 243 5.63 -7.38 0.71
CA HIS A 243 4.80 -6.27 1.15
C HIS A 243 5.54 -4.94 1.11
N LEU A 244 6.79 -4.90 1.58
CA LEU A 244 7.60 -3.69 1.55
C LEU A 244 8.08 -3.34 0.13
N CYS A 245 8.58 -4.30 -0.62
CA CYS A 245 9.02 -4.08 -1.99
C CYS A 245 7.85 -3.70 -2.91
N GLY A 246 6.74 -4.41 -2.84
CA GLY A 246 5.57 -4.19 -3.69
C GLY A 246 4.93 -2.82 -3.57
N ASN A 247 5.08 -2.15 -2.43
CA ASN A 247 4.65 -0.76 -2.26
C ASN A 247 5.54 0.25 -2.98
N ASN A 248 6.76 -0.14 -3.33
CA ASN A 248 7.76 0.73 -3.94
C ASN A 248 8.06 0.40 -5.40
N PHE A 249 7.69 -0.78 -5.87
CA PHE A 249 7.92 -1.18 -7.26
C PHE A 249 7.05 -0.38 -8.22
N ALA A 250 7.70 0.26 -9.18
CA ALA A 250 7.07 1.02 -10.25
C ALA A 250 7.20 0.31 -11.61
N LEU A 251 8.21 -0.54 -11.77
CA LEU A 251 8.55 -1.19 -13.03
C LEU A 251 8.23 -2.68 -12.99
N GLN A 252 7.94 -3.25 -14.15
CA GLN A 252 7.66 -4.68 -14.28
C GLN A 252 8.91 -5.52 -14.06
N GLU A 253 10.09 -5.01 -14.40
CA GLU A 253 11.38 -5.65 -14.18
C GLU A 253 11.66 -5.89 -12.70
N GLU A 254 11.27 -4.96 -11.83
CA GLU A 254 11.38 -5.11 -10.37
C GLU A 254 10.55 -6.31 -9.87
N TRP A 255 9.33 -6.48 -10.43
CA TRP A 255 8.47 -7.64 -10.15
C TRP A 255 9.03 -8.95 -10.72
N ARG A 256 9.67 -8.93 -11.90
CA ARG A 256 10.35 -10.10 -12.47
C ARG A 256 11.51 -10.55 -11.60
N GLU A 257 12.31 -9.58 -11.15
CA GLU A 257 13.43 -9.85 -10.25
C GLU A 257 12.95 -10.42 -8.92
N PHE A 258 11.90 -9.84 -8.34
CA PHE A 258 11.27 -10.38 -7.13
C PHE A 258 10.79 -11.82 -7.34
N ASN A 259 10.04 -12.09 -8.40
CA ASN A 259 9.53 -13.44 -8.68
C ASN A 259 10.68 -14.45 -8.80
N ALA A 260 11.75 -14.09 -9.49
CA ALA A 260 12.92 -14.96 -9.66
C ALA A 260 13.69 -15.18 -8.35
N GLN A 261 13.98 -14.12 -7.60
CA GLN A 261 14.84 -14.17 -6.43
C GLN A 261 14.12 -14.64 -5.16
N ILE A 262 12.83 -14.42 -5.03
CA ILE A 262 12.07 -14.77 -3.82
C ILE A 262 11.17 -15.97 -4.09
N THR A 263 10.16 -15.82 -4.95
CA THR A 263 9.13 -16.84 -5.16
C THR A 263 9.69 -18.12 -5.76
N LEU A 264 10.38 -18.04 -6.91
CA LEU A 264 10.94 -19.21 -7.59
C LEU A 264 12.14 -19.82 -6.84
N HIS A 265 12.87 -19.02 -6.07
CA HIS A 265 13.93 -19.52 -5.19
C HIS A 265 13.36 -20.37 -4.04
N ALA A 266 12.28 -19.92 -3.41
CA ALA A 266 11.65 -20.61 -2.29
C ALA A 266 10.89 -21.90 -2.70
N MET A 267 10.31 -21.91 -3.89
CA MET A 267 9.41 -22.98 -4.34
C MET A 267 10.00 -24.40 -4.18
N PRO A 268 11.20 -24.75 -4.70
CA PRO A 268 11.76 -26.08 -4.55
C PRO A 268 12.06 -26.46 -3.09
N ILE A 269 12.30 -25.47 -2.23
CA ILE A 269 12.55 -25.66 -0.81
C ILE A 269 11.23 -25.96 -0.09
N TYR A 270 10.15 -25.26 -0.42
CA TYR A 270 8.79 -25.57 0.08
C TYR A 270 8.34 -26.98 -0.34
N GLU A 271 8.59 -27.35 -1.59
CA GLU A 271 8.31 -28.72 -2.06
C GLU A 271 9.14 -29.77 -1.30
N LYS A 272 10.42 -29.49 -1.04
CA LYS A 272 11.27 -30.39 -0.26
C LYS A 272 10.78 -30.51 1.17
N PHE A 273 10.43 -29.39 1.83
CA PHE A 273 9.83 -29.38 3.16
C PHE A 273 8.57 -30.25 3.20
N ALA A 274 7.65 -30.10 2.22
CA ALA A 274 6.44 -30.88 2.17
C ALA A 274 6.73 -32.42 2.06
N ARG A 275 7.76 -32.79 1.31
CA ARG A 275 8.18 -34.23 1.21
C ARG A 275 8.78 -34.71 2.53
N ASP A 276 9.68 -33.95 3.13
CA ASP A 276 10.41 -34.32 4.36
C ASP A 276 9.46 -34.41 5.58
N PHE A 277 8.44 -33.57 5.62
CA PHE A 277 7.40 -33.57 6.65
C PHE A 277 6.14 -34.39 6.26
N HIS A 278 6.22 -35.20 5.19
CA HIS A 278 5.17 -36.11 4.74
C HIS A 278 3.79 -35.46 4.58
N LEU A 279 3.73 -34.24 4.06
CA LEU A 279 2.44 -33.59 3.81
C LEU A 279 1.64 -34.37 2.78
N SER A 280 0.34 -34.55 3.05
CA SER A 280 -0.58 -35.32 2.19
C SER A 280 -0.64 -34.70 0.77
N LYS A 281 -0.76 -35.56 -0.23
CA LYS A 281 -1.05 -35.15 -1.60
C LYS A 281 -2.55 -34.88 -1.77
N PRO A 282 -2.96 -33.91 -2.62
CA PRO A 282 -4.38 -33.73 -2.90
C PRO A 282 -4.98 -34.93 -3.59
N ALA A 283 -6.20 -35.31 -3.22
CA ALA A 283 -6.97 -36.29 -3.97
C ALA A 283 -7.40 -35.69 -5.31
N SER A 284 -7.35 -36.50 -6.37
CA SER A 284 -8.02 -36.15 -7.61
C SER A 284 -9.51 -36.45 -7.44
N ASN A 285 -10.34 -35.43 -7.39
CA ASN A 285 -11.78 -35.55 -7.26
C ASN A 285 -12.49 -34.61 -8.25
N GLN A 286 -13.74 -34.90 -8.53
CA GLN A 286 -14.66 -34.07 -9.30
C GLN A 286 -15.81 -33.64 -8.38
N SER A 287 -15.47 -32.95 -7.33
CA SER A 287 -16.41 -32.52 -6.28
C SER A 287 -17.25 -31.30 -6.67
N GLY A 288 -16.80 -30.54 -7.66
CA GLY A 288 -17.36 -29.25 -7.98
C GLY A 288 -17.06 -28.14 -6.92
N VAL A 289 -16.19 -28.40 -5.93
CA VAL A 289 -15.84 -27.39 -4.91
C VAL A 289 -14.75 -26.46 -5.43
N ILE A 290 -15.06 -25.18 -5.46
CA ILE A 290 -14.13 -24.09 -5.82
C ILE A 290 -13.69 -23.40 -4.55
N GLY A 291 -12.40 -23.46 -4.24
CA GLY A 291 -11.78 -22.71 -3.14
C GLY A 291 -11.18 -21.40 -3.64
N ILE A 292 -11.42 -20.31 -2.91
CA ILE A 292 -10.76 -19.01 -3.17
C ILE A 292 -9.91 -18.68 -1.96
N LEU A 293 -8.61 -18.43 -2.18
CA LEU A 293 -7.65 -18.11 -1.12
C LEU A 293 -7.49 -16.61 -0.97
N ARG A 294 -7.79 -16.06 0.22
CA ARG A 294 -7.68 -14.63 0.51
C ARG A 294 -6.66 -14.33 1.59
N ASP A 295 -5.92 -13.22 1.44
CA ASP A 295 -4.99 -12.75 2.47
C ASP A 295 -5.74 -12.28 3.73
N ARG A 296 -6.80 -11.53 3.56
CA ARG A 296 -7.68 -10.99 4.60
C ARG A 296 -8.97 -10.47 3.97
N LEU A 297 -9.96 -10.17 4.80
CA LEU A 297 -11.25 -9.64 4.36
C LEU A 297 -11.25 -8.11 4.53
N VAL A 298 -11.11 -7.38 3.44
CA VAL A 298 -11.18 -5.91 3.40
C VAL A 298 -11.77 -5.45 2.08
N GLU A 299 -12.44 -4.29 2.09
CA GLU A 299 -12.96 -3.68 0.87
C GLU A 299 -11.82 -3.04 0.07
N ASN A 300 -11.29 -3.80 -0.86
CA ASN A 300 -10.25 -3.38 -1.80
C ASN A 300 -10.64 -3.75 -3.24
N SER A 301 -9.85 -3.32 -4.23
CA SER A 301 -10.14 -3.60 -5.63
C SER A 301 -10.32 -5.10 -5.94
N PRO A 302 -9.45 -6.02 -5.47
CA PRO A 302 -9.68 -7.46 -5.64
C PRO A 302 -11.03 -7.93 -5.10
N TYR A 303 -11.43 -7.51 -3.90
CA TYR A 303 -12.73 -7.86 -3.34
C TYR A 303 -13.89 -7.40 -4.22
N LYS A 304 -13.83 -6.14 -4.71
CA LYS A 304 -14.90 -5.60 -5.58
C LYS A 304 -15.09 -6.41 -6.85
N VAL A 305 -13.98 -6.86 -7.46
CA VAL A 305 -13.99 -7.72 -8.65
C VAL A 305 -14.54 -9.10 -8.33
N GLU A 306 -14.03 -9.73 -7.28
CA GLU A 306 -14.45 -11.07 -6.87
C GLU A 306 -15.93 -11.13 -6.55
N ILE A 307 -16.42 -10.24 -5.67
CA ILE A 307 -17.83 -10.25 -5.28
C ILE A 307 -18.75 -9.95 -6.47
N SER A 308 -18.29 -9.15 -7.43
CA SER A 308 -19.04 -8.87 -8.66
C SER A 308 -19.17 -10.12 -9.52
N LEU A 309 -18.08 -10.85 -9.74
CA LEU A 309 -18.10 -12.12 -10.49
C LEU A 309 -18.94 -13.18 -9.76
N LEU A 310 -18.71 -13.35 -8.45
CA LEU A 310 -19.40 -14.36 -7.64
C LEU A 310 -20.93 -14.11 -7.59
N THR A 311 -21.35 -12.85 -7.49
CA THR A 311 -22.77 -12.48 -7.56
C THR A 311 -23.38 -12.92 -8.90
N SER A 312 -22.69 -12.68 -10.02
CA SER A 312 -23.15 -13.09 -11.35
C SER A 312 -23.20 -14.61 -11.51
N LEU A 313 -22.17 -15.33 -11.05
CA LEU A 313 -22.12 -16.80 -11.10
C LEU A 313 -23.21 -17.46 -10.23
N LEU A 314 -23.39 -16.98 -9.01
CA LEU A 314 -24.32 -17.53 -8.05
C LEU A 314 -25.79 -17.10 -8.30
N ALA A 315 -26.04 -16.15 -9.19
CA ALA A 315 -27.38 -15.87 -9.71
C ALA A 315 -27.86 -16.97 -10.68
N ASP A 316 -26.99 -17.83 -11.15
CA ASP A 316 -27.30 -18.90 -12.11
C ASP A 316 -27.52 -20.24 -11.40
N GLU A 317 -28.73 -20.79 -11.56
CA GLU A 317 -29.10 -22.04 -10.89
C GLU A 317 -28.34 -23.27 -11.44
N ASP A 318 -27.97 -23.29 -12.72
CA ASP A 318 -27.17 -24.36 -13.31
C ASP A 318 -25.75 -24.34 -12.71
N PHE A 319 -25.17 -23.17 -12.54
CA PHE A 319 -23.88 -23.01 -11.85
C PHE A 319 -23.96 -23.50 -10.40
N LYS A 320 -24.95 -23.05 -9.62
CA LYS A 320 -25.17 -23.47 -8.23
C LYS A 320 -25.37 -24.97 -8.07
N SER A 321 -26.05 -25.59 -9.05
CA SER A 321 -26.29 -27.05 -8.99
C SER A 321 -25.00 -27.86 -9.17
N ARG A 322 -23.99 -27.29 -9.81
CA ARG A 322 -22.74 -27.99 -10.17
C ARG A 322 -21.57 -27.62 -9.29
N TYR A 323 -21.54 -26.38 -8.77
CA TYR A 323 -20.39 -25.84 -8.07
C TYR A 323 -20.77 -25.27 -6.71
N LYS A 324 -19.91 -25.53 -5.72
CA LYS A 324 -19.95 -24.91 -4.39
C LYS A 324 -18.70 -24.07 -4.20
N ILE A 325 -18.85 -22.82 -3.75
CA ILE A 325 -17.73 -21.91 -3.49
C ILE A 325 -17.45 -21.85 -2.01
N LYS A 326 -16.17 -21.93 -1.63
CA LYS A 326 -15.68 -21.69 -0.27
C LYS A 326 -14.55 -20.67 -0.27
N LEU A 327 -14.51 -19.82 0.75
CA LEU A 327 -13.48 -18.80 0.92
C LEU A 327 -12.55 -19.18 2.06
N TYR A 328 -11.25 -19.28 1.78
CA TYR A 328 -10.21 -19.60 2.75
C TYR A 328 -9.38 -18.36 3.04
N VAL A 329 -9.36 -17.92 4.30
CA VAL A 329 -8.75 -16.65 4.73
C VAL A 329 -7.47 -16.90 5.51
N MET A 330 -6.35 -16.39 5.02
CA MET A 330 -5.04 -16.49 5.67
C MET A 330 -4.94 -15.65 6.94
N SER A 331 -5.81 -14.65 7.11
CA SER A 331 -5.83 -13.73 8.25
C SER A 331 -4.47 -13.10 8.54
N LEU A 332 -3.94 -12.40 7.54
CA LEU A 332 -2.69 -11.65 7.65
C LEU A 332 -2.91 -10.36 8.44
N LEU A 333 -3.08 -10.49 9.75
CA LEU A 333 -3.38 -9.38 10.67
C LEU A 333 -2.24 -8.38 10.80
N GLU A 334 -1.05 -8.77 10.40
CA GLU A 334 0.09 -7.86 10.24
C GLU A 334 -0.23 -6.72 9.26
N LYS A 335 -1.18 -6.94 8.34
CA LYS A 335 -1.70 -5.91 7.42
C LYS A 335 -2.85 -5.12 8.02
N SER A 336 -3.90 -5.82 8.46
CA SER A 336 -5.08 -5.26 9.15
C SER A 336 -6.02 -6.37 9.60
N ASP A 337 -6.94 -6.03 10.49
CA ASP A 337 -8.05 -6.90 10.88
C ASP A 337 -8.98 -7.23 9.70
N ASN A 338 -9.72 -8.32 9.81
CA ASN A 338 -10.80 -8.69 8.91
C ASN A 338 -12.03 -7.80 9.13
N ASP A 339 -12.60 -7.29 8.06
CA ASP A 339 -13.84 -6.52 8.07
C ASP A 339 -15.05 -7.46 8.09
N LYS A 340 -15.86 -7.35 9.13
CA LYS A 340 -17.09 -8.16 9.30
C LYS A 340 -18.14 -7.88 8.23
N ALA A 341 -18.21 -6.66 7.68
CA ALA A 341 -19.16 -6.36 6.62
C ALA A 341 -18.75 -7.03 5.30
N VAL A 342 -17.45 -7.10 5.04
CA VAL A 342 -16.90 -7.85 3.91
C VAL A 342 -17.17 -9.35 4.08
N GLN A 343 -16.91 -9.92 5.27
CA GLN A 343 -17.22 -11.31 5.56
C GLN A 343 -18.71 -11.61 5.29
N LYS A 344 -19.57 -10.79 5.88
CA LYS A 344 -21.03 -10.94 5.73
C LYS A 344 -21.46 -10.92 4.25
N SER A 345 -20.83 -10.12 3.40
CA SER A 345 -21.18 -10.04 1.99
C SER A 345 -20.93 -11.36 1.22
N TYR A 346 -19.94 -12.15 1.62
CA TYR A 346 -19.73 -13.52 1.10
C TYR A 346 -20.76 -14.48 1.67
N GLU A 347 -21.03 -14.43 2.97
CA GLU A 347 -22.01 -15.28 3.63
C GLU A 347 -23.43 -15.05 3.09
N ASP A 348 -23.81 -13.81 2.79
CA ASP A 348 -25.10 -13.44 2.18
C ASP A 348 -25.27 -14.05 0.75
N LEU A 349 -24.16 -14.37 0.06
CA LEU A 349 -24.17 -15.13 -1.19
C LEU A 349 -24.20 -16.66 -0.96
N GLY A 350 -24.23 -17.13 0.27
CA GLY A 350 -24.17 -18.55 0.63
C GLY A 350 -22.76 -19.15 0.55
N ILE A 351 -21.72 -18.31 0.55
CA ILE A 351 -20.32 -18.73 0.53
C ILE A 351 -19.85 -18.97 1.98
N GLU A 352 -19.36 -20.18 2.26
CA GLU A 352 -18.75 -20.51 3.54
C GLU A 352 -17.38 -19.84 3.65
N VAL A 353 -17.16 -19.09 4.75
CA VAL A 353 -15.87 -18.40 5.03
C VAL A 353 -15.13 -19.19 6.10
N VAL A 354 -13.96 -19.72 5.74
CA VAL A 354 -13.03 -20.45 6.61
C VAL A 354 -11.90 -19.52 7.02
N ASP A 355 -11.97 -18.97 8.24
CA ASP A 355 -10.95 -18.10 8.81
C ASP A 355 -10.06 -18.87 9.80
N VAL A 356 -8.85 -19.23 9.37
CA VAL A 356 -7.90 -19.98 10.21
C VAL A 356 -7.27 -19.12 11.31
N GLY A 357 -7.37 -17.79 11.23
CA GLY A 357 -6.87 -16.89 12.29
C GLY A 357 -7.54 -17.16 13.63
N LEU A 358 -8.83 -17.49 13.62
CA LEU A 358 -9.58 -17.80 14.84
C LEU A 358 -9.09 -19.13 15.46
N GLU A 359 -8.82 -20.14 14.65
CA GLU A 359 -8.30 -21.45 15.11
C GLU A 359 -6.86 -21.31 15.63
N CYS A 360 -6.00 -20.59 14.92
CA CYS A 360 -4.62 -20.29 15.32
C CYS A 360 -4.57 -19.53 16.65
N ASN A 361 -5.45 -18.57 16.88
CA ASN A 361 -5.51 -17.81 18.12
C ASN A 361 -5.85 -18.72 19.31
N LYS A 362 -6.82 -19.61 19.15
CA LYS A 362 -7.18 -20.61 20.19
C LYS A 362 -6.02 -21.54 20.51
N ALA A 363 -5.24 -21.91 19.53
CA ALA A 363 -4.07 -22.79 19.68
C ALA A 363 -2.82 -22.06 20.18
N GLY A 364 -2.84 -20.73 20.34
CA GLY A 364 -1.66 -19.93 20.68
C GLY A 364 -0.68 -19.70 19.54
N TYR A 365 -1.06 -19.97 18.30
CA TYR A 365 -0.20 -19.82 17.11
C TYR A 365 -0.67 -18.72 16.17
N TYR A 366 -1.36 -17.73 16.69
CA TYR A 366 -2.04 -16.69 15.91
C TYR A 366 -1.16 -16.03 14.83
N ASN A 367 0.11 -15.77 15.15
CA ASN A 367 1.05 -15.13 14.24
C ASN A 367 1.96 -16.12 13.49
N SER A 368 1.76 -17.43 13.63
CA SER A 368 2.54 -18.43 12.91
C SER A 368 2.03 -18.59 11.48
N HIS A 369 2.86 -18.25 10.51
CA HIS A 369 2.57 -18.40 9.08
C HIS A 369 2.56 -19.86 8.65
N LEU A 370 3.48 -20.69 9.17
CA LEU A 370 3.51 -22.11 8.86
C LEU A 370 2.27 -22.82 9.42
N HIS A 371 1.89 -22.53 10.67
CA HIS A 371 0.71 -23.17 11.25
C HIS A 371 -0.57 -22.81 10.48
N LYS A 372 -0.74 -21.54 10.11
CA LYS A 372 -1.84 -21.09 9.23
C LYS A 372 -1.82 -21.82 7.88
N ALA A 373 -0.65 -21.95 7.26
CA ALA A 373 -0.52 -22.67 5.99
C ALA A 373 -0.91 -24.14 6.11
N LEU A 374 -0.50 -24.82 7.18
CA LEU A 374 -0.84 -26.22 7.41
C LEU A 374 -2.34 -26.42 7.70
N LEU A 375 -2.95 -25.56 8.51
CA LEU A 375 -4.40 -25.58 8.74
C LEU A 375 -5.20 -25.33 7.46
N LEU A 376 -4.82 -24.31 6.68
CA LEU A 376 -5.46 -24.05 5.39
C LEU A 376 -5.35 -25.24 4.46
N ARG A 377 -4.16 -25.86 4.39
CA ARG A 377 -3.94 -27.05 3.59
C ARG A 377 -4.87 -28.19 4.00
N GLU A 378 -4.96 -28.47 5.29
CA GLU A 378 -5.83 -29.50 5.84
C GLU A 378 -7.31 -29.25 5.49
N ARG A 379 -7.76 -27.99 5.70
CA ARG A 379 -9.14 -27.61 5.40
C ARG A 379 -9.47 -27.70 3.91
N ILE A 380 -8.61 -27.17 3.05
CA ILE A 380 -8.79 -27.24 1.58
C ILE A 380 -8.89 -28.71 1.12
N GLN A 381 -8.04 -29.59 1.65
CA GLN A 381 -8.07 -31.01 1.28
C GLN A 381 -9.27 -31.76 1.87
N SER A 382 -9.61 -31.51 3.15
CA SER A 382 -10.78 -32.15 3.79
C SER A 382 -12.10 -31.71 3.19
N ASP A 383 -12.20 -30.48 2.72
CA ASP A 383 -13.37 -29.97 2.00
C ASP A 383 -13.47 -30.50 0.56
N GLY A 384 -12.45 -31.23 0.10
CA GLY A 384 -12.41 -31.81 -1.25
C GLY A 384 -12.35 -30.77 -2.35
N VAL A 385 -11.64 -29.64 -2.12
CA VAL A 385 -11.51 -28.58 -3.13
C VAL A 385 -10.93 -29.13 -4.42
N GLU A 386 -11.67 -28.96 -5.52
CA GLU A 386 -11.25 -29.37 -6.86
C GLU A 386 -10.44 -28.30 -7.57
N PHE A 387 -10.87 -27.05 -7.46
CA PHE A 387 -10.21 -25.89 -8.05
C PHE A 387 -9.82 -24.90 -6.96
N LEU A 388 -8.54 -24.57 -6.86
CA LEU A 388 -8.06 -23.53 -5.94
C LEU A 388 -7.68 -22.29 -6.73
N LEU A 389 -8.45 -21.23 -6.54
CA LEU A 389 -8.18 -19.92 -7.10
C LEU A 389 -7.39 -19.09 -6.09
N SER A 390 -6.22 -18.60 -6.48
CA SER A 390 -5.41 -17.71 -5.67
C SER A 390 -5.29 -16.35 -6.35
N PRO A 391 -5.96 -15.31 -5.82
CA PRO A 391 -5.75 -13.93 -6.27
C PRO A 391 -4.50 -13.31 -5.63
N ASN A 392 -3.81 -14.05 -4.76
CA ASN A 392 -2.65 -13.56 -4.01
C ASN A 392 -1.36 -14.07 -4.63
N ASN A 393 -0.30 -13.27 -4.47
CA ASN A 393 1.03 -13.59 -4.94
C ASN A 393 2.06 -13.03 -3.95
N GLY A 394 3.11 -13.81 -3.63
CA GLY A 394 4.20 -13.38 -2.77
C GLY A 394 3.87 -13.29 -1.28
N TYR A 395 2.77 -13.88 -0.81
CA TYR A 395 2.38 -13.81 0.61
C TYR A 395 2.94 -14.94 1.49
N GLY A 396 3.95 -15.66 1.04
CA GLY A 396 4.54 -16.77 1.78
C GLY A 396 3.57 -17.94 1.97
N ILE A 397 2.47 -17.76 2.71
CA ILE A 397 1.44 -18.80 2.91
C ILE A 397 0.85 -19.25 1.59
N SER A 398 0.42 -18.33 0.72
CA SER A 398 -0.14 -18.69 -0.60
C SER A 398 0.89 -19.42 -1.45
N ASP A 399 2.13 -18.93 -1.46
CA ASP A 399 3.22 -19.52 -2.26
C ASP A 399 3.60 -20.90 -1.75
N PHE A 400 3.58 -21.12 -0.43
CA PHE A 400 3.78 -22.44 0.17
C PHE A 400 2.65 -23.40 -0.21
N LEU A 401 1.39 -22.99 -0.09
CA LEU A 401 0.23 -23.82 -0.45
C LEU A 401 0.26 -24.24 -1.91
N LEU A 402 0.57 -23.30 -2.81
CA LEU A 402 0.65 -23.59 -4.24
C LEU A 402 1.85 -24.49 -4.58
N SER A 403 3.05 -24.16 -4.06
CA SER A 403 4.28 -24.95 -4.29
C SER A 403 4.17 -26.37 -3.77
N THR A 404 3.53 -26.56 -2.62
CA THR A 404 3.34 -27.88 -2.01
C THR A 404 2.15 -28.65 -2.59
N ARG A 405 1.54 -28.13 -3.65
CA ARG A 405 0.40 -28.75 -4.35
C ARG A 405 -0.73 -29.10 -3.39
N THR A 406 -1.35 -28.08 -2.81
CA THR A 406 -2.47 -28.27 -1.86
C THR A 406 -3.73 -28.79 -2.55
N CYS A 407 -3.96 -28.39 -3.81
CA CYS A 407 -5.08 -28.79 -4.65
C CYS A 407 -4.57 -29.35 -5.98
N ALA A 408 -5.37 -30.25 -6.60
CA ALA A 408 -5.00 -30.86 -7.87
C ALA A 408 -5.01 -29.83 -9.02
N LYS A 409 -5.92 -28.87 -9.00
CA LYS A 409 -6.07 -27.83 -10.02
C LYS A 409 -5.91 -26.46 -9.38
N GLN A 410 -4.84 -25.74 -9.73
CA GLN A 410 -4.45 -24.48 -9.10
C GLN A 410 -4.41 -23.34 -10.13
N ILE A 411 -5.20 -22.29 -9.89
CA ILE A 411 -5.41 -21.18 -10.81
C ILE A 411 -4.93 -19.89 -10.14
N PHE A 412 -4.07 -19.15 -10.82
CA PHE A 412 -3.76 -17.78 -10.43
C PHE A 412 -4.77 -16.81 -11.04
N TRP A 413 -5.43 -16.02 -10.20
CA TRP A 413 -6.35 -14.97 -10.63
C TRP A 413 -5.70 -13.59 -10.48
N SER A 414 -5.10 -13.04 -11.55
CA SER A 414 -4.42 -11.77 -11.51
C SER A 414 -5.38 -10.60 -11.35
N HIS A 415 -5.07 -9.73 -10.38
CA HIS A 415 -5.70 -8.43 -10.16
C HIS A 415 -4.74 -7.26 -10.48
N GLY A 416 -3.80 -7.45 -11.40
CA GLY A 416 -2.88 -6.42 -11.88
C GLY A 416 -1.40 -6.80 -11.86
N ASN A 417 -0.99 -7.82 -11.09
CA ASN A 417 0.34 -8.38 -11.22
C ASN A 417 0.34 -9.50 -12.26
N PHE A 418 0.94 -9.23 -13.42
CA PHE A 418 1.07 -10.19 -14.52
C PHE A 418 2.40 -10.96 -14.51
N VAL A 419 3.30 -10.65 -13.59
CA VAL A 419 4.64 -11.27 -13.54
C VAL A 419 4.65 -12.53 -12.66
N TYR A 420 3.66 -12.71 -11.78
CA TYR A 420 3.60 -13.86 -10.91
C TYR A 420 3.47 -15.15 -11.72
N ASP A 421 4.58 -15.90 -11.81
CA ASP A 421 4.69 -17.11 -12.63
C ASP A 421 5.37 -18.22 -11.83
N MET A 422 4.61 -19.26 -11.51
CA MET A 422 5.07 -20.43 -10.77
C MET A 422 4.73 -21.69 -11.57
N PRO A 423 5.68 -22.64 -11.76
CA PRO A 423 5.42 -23.90 -12.47
C PRO A 423 4.33 -24.79 -11.87
N CYS A 424 3.96 -24.54 -10.60
CA CYS A 424 2.87 -25.27 -9.92
C CYS A 424 1.47 -24.71 -10.23
N LEU A 425 1.36 -23.64 -11.01
CA LEU A 425 0.08 -23.12 -11.48
C LEU A 425 -0.32 -23.80 -12.78
N ASP A 426 -1.53 -24.33 -12.82
CA ASP A 426 -2.05 -25.02 -13.99
C ASP A 426 -2.62 -24.05 -15.03
N LEU A 427 -3.13 -22.90 -14.55
CA LEU A 427 -3.72 -21.86 -15.40
C LEU A 427 -3.59 -20.48 -14.74
N LYS A 428 -3.54 -19.46 -15.56
CA LYS A 428 -3.60 -18.05 -15.15
C LYS A 428 -4.82 -17.40 -15.78
N MET A 429 -5.60 -16.63 -15.00
CA MET A 429 -6.73 -15.87 -15.49
C MET A 429 -6.71 -14.43 -15.00
N THR A 430 -7.40 -13.53 -15.70
CA THR A 430 -7.52 -12.12 -15.32
C THR A 430 -8.83 -11.51 -15.82
N HIS A 431 -9.35 -10.54 -15.07
CA HIS A 431 -10.47 -9.70 -15.51
C HIS A 431 -10.00 -8.46 -16.30
N ILE A 432 -8.69 -8.16 -16.26
CA ILE A 432 -8.09 -7.04 -17.01
C ILE A 432 -7.76 -7.53 -18.43
N CYS A 433 -8.79 -7.85 -19.19
CA CYS A 433 -8.65 -8.49 -20.50
C CYS A 433 -9.28 -7.68 -21.66
N GLY A 434 -9.87 -6.52 -21.39
CA GLY A 434 -10.53 -5.71 -22.44
C GLY A 434 -11.61 -6.48 -23.21
N ASN A 435 -12.32 -7.42 -22.55
CA ASN A 435 -13.29 -8.37 -23.12
C ASN A 435 -12.70 -9.43 -24.07
N SER A 436 -11.37 -9.58 -24.12
CA SER A 436 -10.70 -10.65 -24.84
C SER A 436 -10.74 -11.97 -24.07
N GLU A 437 -10.81 -13.09 -24.78
CA GLU A 437 -10.81 -14.45 -24.19
C GLU A 437 -9.42 -14.86 -23.71
N GLU A 438 -8.39 -14.28 -24.30
CA GLU A 438 -6.99 -14.50 -23.93
C GLU A 438 -6.21 -13.21 -24.13
N ILE A 439 -5.26 -12.94 -23.25
CA ILE A 439 -4.30 -11.85 -23.41
C ILE A 439 -2.87 -12.37 -23.21
N ASP A 440 -1.96 -11.87 -24.01
CA ASP A 440 -0.52 -11.96 -23.75
C ASP A 440 -0.04 -10.66 -23.12
N HIS A 441 0.61 -10.75 -21.98
CA HIS A 441 1.21 -9.61 -21.32
C HIS A 441 2.71 -9.86 -21.15
N GLN A 442 3.49 -9.39 -22.12
CA GLN A 442 4.96 -9.51 -22.16
C GLN A 442 5.45 -10.96 -21.97
N GLY A 443 4.84 -11.90 -22.68
CA GLY A 443 5.19 -13.31 -22.66
C GLY A 443 4.48 -14.14 -21.56
N TYR A 444 3.56 -13.56 -20.81
CA TYR A 444 2.69 -14.26 -19.87
C TYR A 444 1.27 -14.32 -20.42
N THR A 445 0.80 -15.53 -20.71
CA THR A 445 -0.56 -15.76 -21.25
C THR A 445 -1.57 -15.94 -20.13
N PHE A 446 -2.68 -15.20 -20.20
CA PHE A 446 -3.78 -15.26 -19.27
C PHE A 446 -5.11 -15.52 -20.01
N LYS A 447 -5.95 -16.38 -19.46
CA LYS A 447 -7.35 -16.47 -19.89
C LYS A 447 -8.12 -15.25 -19.39
N GLY A 448 -8.87 -14.62 -20.30
CA GLY A 448 -9.69 -13.46 -20.01
C GLY A 448 -11.05 -13.90 -19.43
N VAL A 449 -11.37 -13.38 -18.25
CA VAL A 449 -12.69 -13.54 -17.63
C VAL A 449 -13.24 -12.14 -17.35
N PRO A 450 -13.88 -11.49 -18.33
CA PRO A 450 -14.41 -10.15 -18.16
C PRO A 450 -15.49 -10.16 -17.06
N VAL A 451 -15.43 -9.15 -16.18
CA VAL A 451 -16.35 -9.03 -15.05
C VAL A 451 -17.20 -7.77 -15.20
N LYS A 452 -18.52 -7.92 -15.18
CA LYS A 452 -19.44 -6.79 -14.99
C LYS A 452 -19.38 -6.37 -13.53
N MET A 453 -18.89 -5.17 -13.30
CA MET A 453 -18.69 -4.67 -11.95
C MET A 453 -20.02 -4.29 -11.29
N HIS A 454 -20.19 -4.69 -10.04
CA HIS A 454 -21.41 -4.42 -9.29
C HIS A 454 -21.57 -2.92 -9.03
N SER A 455 -22.76 -2.37 -9.33
CA SER A 455 -23.05 -0.93 -9.28
C SER A 455 -22.78 -0.28 -7.91
N ARG A 456 -22.97 -1.02 -6.82
CA ARG A 456 -22.69 -0.53 -5.44
C ARG A 456 -21.25 -0.04 -5.24
N PHE A 457 -20.30 -0.53 -6.05
CA PHE A 457 -18.89 -0.12 -5.93
C PHE A 457 -18.50 0.94 -6.95
N TYR A 458 -19.01 0.77 -8.17
CA TYR A 458 -18.52 1.55 -9.32
C TYR A 458 -19.29 2.84 -9.56
N ASN A 459 -20.56 2.86 -9.24
CA ASN A 459 -21.37 4.09 -9.28
C ASN A 459 -22.51 4.00 -8.25
N PRO A 460 -22.19 3.95 -6.93
CA PRO A 460 -23.24 3.97 -5.92
C PRO A 460 -24.01 5.29 -5.98
N PRO A 461 -25.30 5.29 -5.62
CA PRO A 461 -26.05 6.53 -5.49
C PRO A 461 -25.47 7.36 -4.33
N ILE A 462 -25.03 8.57 -4.63
CA ILE A 462 -24.49 9.53 -3.65
C ILE A 462 -25.41 10.75 -3.59
N GLU A 463 -25.71 11.23 -2.40
CA GLU A 463 -26.47 12.46 -2.23
C GLU A 463 -25.73 13.67 -2.82
N GLU A 464 -26.41 14.44 -3.65
CA GLU A 464 -25.83 15.62 -4.30
C GLU A 464 -25.28 16.66 -3.30
N SER A 465 -25.90 16.74 -2.11
CA SER A 465 -25.46 17.58 -0.99
C SER A 465 -24.04 17.26 -0.54
N ILE A 466 -23.67 15.97 -0.51
CA ILE A 466 -22.34 15.50 -0.11
C ILE A 466 -21.32 15.89 -1.17
N ILE A 467 -21.66 15.67 -2.45
CA ILE A 467 -20.79 16.04 -3.59
C ILE A 467 -20.54 17.55 -3.59
N LYS A 468 -21.59 18.35 -3.44
CA LYS A 468 -21.50 19.82 -3.36
C LYS A 468 -20.63 20.29 -2.19
N LYS A 469 -20.77 19.66 -1.01
CA LYS A 469 -19.96 19.99 0.18
C LYS A 469 -18.48 19.72 -0.05
N VAL A 470 -18.13 18.61 -0.70
CA VAL A 470 -16.72 18.29 -1.01
C VAL A 470 -16.21 19.22 -2.11
N ARG A 471 -16.99 19.46 -3.17
CA ARG A 471 -16.61 20.36 -4.25
C ARG A 471 -16.36 21.80 -3.78
N ALA A 472 -17.12 22.26 -2.77
CA ALA A 472 -16.97 23.61 -2.18
C ALA A 472 -15.64 23.82 -1.43
N GLN A 473 -14.86 22.77 -1.19
CA GLN A 473 -13.50 22.90 -0.61
C GLN A 473 -12.47 23.38 -1.64
N TYR A 474 -12.81 23.43 -2.92
CA TYR A 474 -11.96 23.86 -4.02
C TYR A 474 -12.54 25.11 -4.71
N PRO A 475 -11.72 25.89 -5.42
CA PRO A 475 -12.18 27.11 -6.09
C PRO A 475 -13.40 26.80 -7.01
N SER A 476 -14.45 27.61 -6.90
CA SER A 476 -15.74 27.37 -7.59
C SER A 476 -15.63 27.43 -9.12
N GLU A 477 -14.76 28.33 -9.61
CA GLU A 477 -14.56 28.56 -11.05
C GLU A 477 -13.54 27.61 -11.69
N SER A 478 -12.95 26.70 -10.92
CA SER A 478 -11.91 25.79 -11.43
C SER A 478 -12.51 24.57 -12.12
N ILE A 479 -11.84 24.12 -13.17
CA ILE A 479 -12.02 22.78 -13.73
C ILE A 479 -11.13 21.82 -12.92
N VAL A 480 -11.73 20.78 -12.37
CA VAL A 480 -11.07 19.82 -11.51
C VAL A 480 -10.53 18.67 -12.34
N LEU A 481 -9.22 18.70 -12.59
CA LEU A 481 -8.47 17.55 -13.10
C LEU A 481 -8.10 16.63 -11.94
N GLY A 482 -7.89 15.34 -12.18
CA GLY A 482 -7.39 14.49 -11.11
C GLY A 482 -7.39 13.02 -11.45
N ASN A 483 -6.91 12.24 -10.48
CA ASN A 483 -7.02 10.79 -10.45
C ASN A 483 -7.04 10.27 -9.02
N ILE A 484 -7.47 9.02 -8.85
CA ILE A 484 -7.57 8.36 -7.55
C ILE A 484 -6.72 7.09 -7.59
N GLY A 485 -5.74 7.00 -6.69
CA GLY A 485 -4.87 5.84 -6.59
C GLY A 485 -3.60 6.15 -5.79
N ARG A 486 -2.70 5.18 -5.69
CA ARG A 486 -1.44 5.36 -4.97
C ARG A 486 -0.59 6.45 -5.63
N LEU A 487 -0.05 7.39 -4.84
CA LEU A 487 0.74 8.50 -5.36
C LEU A 487 2.00 8.07 -6.12
N VAL A 488 2.56 6.87 -5.83
CA VAL A 488 3.69 6.32 -6.58
C VAL A 488 3.42 6.22 -8.09
N LYS A 489 2.16 6.12 -8.50
CA LYS A 489 1.78 6.04 -9.91
C LYS A 489 1.89 7.38 -10.65
N ILE A 490 1.70 8.48 -9.94
CA ILE A 490 1.86 9.84 -10.48
C ILE A 490 3.26 10.41 -10.23
N ASP A 491 4.09 9.70 -9.47
CA ASP A 491 5.45 10.09 -9.13
C ASP A 491 6.43 9.79 -10.28
N ASN A 492 6.14 10.35 -11.46
CA ASN A 492 6.92 10.22 -12.67
C ASN A 492 7.16 11.60 -13.31
N LYS A 493 8.41 11.93 -13.66
CA LYS A 493 8.76 13.25 -14.21
C LYS A 493 8.05 13.56 -15.52
N ASP A 494 7.84 12.57 -16.39
CA ASP A 494 7.22 12.81 -17.70
C ASP A 494 5.72 13.11 -17.54
N PHE A 495 5.02 12.34 -16.68
CA PHE A 495 3.63 12.65 -16.34
C PHE A 495 3.48 14.03 -15.70
N LEU A 496 4.34 14.36 -14.73
CA LEU A 496 4.30 15.67 -14.06
C LEU A 496 4.63 16.82 -15.02
N ARG A 497 5.55 16.60 -15.99
CA ARG A 497 5.86 17.57 -17.05
C ARG A 497 4.68 17.80 -17.98
N ALA A 498 4.03 16.73 -18.44
CA ALA A 498 2.82 16.83 -19.25
C ALA A 498 1.71 17.59 -18.50
N LEU A 499 1.49 17.27 -17.21
CA LEU A 499 0.51 17.95 -16.38
C LEU A 499 0.85 19.43 -16.16
N LEU A 500 2.13 19.77 -15.97
CA LEU A 500 2.59 21.16 -15.87
C LEU A 500 2.29 21.95 -17.17
N CYS A 501 2.54 21.36 -18.34
CA CYS A 501 2.20 21.96 -19.63
C CYS A 501 0.69 22.23 -19.75
N ILE A 502 -0.14 21.24 -19.40
CA ILE A 502 -1.61 21.35 -19.44
C ILE A 502 -2.08 22.46 -18.49
N MET A 503 -1.64 22.44 -17.24
CA MET A 503 -2.08 23.41 -16.23
C MET A 503 -1.60 24.83 -16.51
N ARG A 504 -0.45 25.02 -17.18
CA ARG A 504 0.03 26.33 -17.64
C ARG A 504 -0.84 26.88 -18.77
N ALA A 505 -1.18 26.03 -19.74
CA ALA A 505 -2.08 26.41 -20.83
C ALA A 505 -3.50 26.75 -20.34
N HIS A 506 -3.91 26.17 -19.21
CA HIS A 506 -5.25 26.31 -18.64
C HIS A 506 -5.20 26.80 -17.18
N PRO A 507 -5.03 28.11 -16.92
CA PRO A 507 -4.83 28.66 -15.55
C PRO A 507 -5.98 28.42 -14.57
N LYS A 508 -7.19 28.14 -15.06
CA LYS A 508 -8.37 27.83 -14.24
C LYS A 508 -8.47 26.34 -13.82
N THR A 509 -7.49 25.53 -14.15
CA THR A 509 -7.47 24.11 -13.74
C THR A 509 -6.80 23.94 -12.37
N ILE A 510 -7.31 22.98 -11.60
CA ILE A 510 -6.64 22.41 -10.43
C ILE A 510 -6.46 20.91 -10.64
N PHE A 511 -5.51 20.31 -9.95
CA PHE A 511 -5.30 18.86 -9.99
C PHE A 511 -5.48 18.24 -8.60
N LEU A 512 -6.32 17.22 -8.48
CA LEU A 512 -6.51 16.43 -7.27
C LEU A 512 -5.74 15.12 -7.37
N ALA A 513 -4.68 15.00 -6.59
CA ALA A 513 -3.92 13.77 -6.39
C ALA A 513 -4.53 13.01 -5.20
N CYS A 514 -5.50 12.12 -5.48
CA CYS A 514 -6.26 11.44 -4.45
C CYS A 514 -5.63 10.09 -4.12
N GLY A 515 -4.93 9.99 -2.99
CA GLY A 515 -4.33 8.74 -2.54
C GLY A 515 -3.22 8.90 -1.53
N ALA A 516 -2.75 7.77 -1.03
CA ALA A 516 -1.63 7.71 -0.11
C ALA A 516 -0.29 7.57 -0.85
N GLY A 517 0.78 8.13 -0.28
CA GLY A 517 2.14 8.06 -0.81
C GLY A 517 3.01 9.23 -0.40
N ASN A 518 4.22 9.31 -0.96
CA ASN A 518 5.19 10.34 -0.64
C ASN A 518 4.88 11.66 -1.36
N GLN A 519 4.13 12.53 -0.70
CA GLN A 519 3.79 13.86 -1.23
C GLN A 519 5.01 14.76 -1.41
N GLN A 520 6.01 14.65 -0.52
CA GLN A 520 7.18 15.53 -0.54
C GLN A 520 8.04 15.29 -1.78
N GLU A 521 8.19 14.05 -2.20
CA GLU A 521 8.94 13.70 -3.40
C GLU A 521 8.30 14.29 -4.66
N ILE A 522 6.97 14.19 -4.77
CA ILE A 522 6.22 14.78 -5.88
C ILE A 522 6.34 16.32 -5.87
N ARG A 523 6.22 16.94 -4.70
CA ARG A 523 6.41 18.40 -4.56
C ARG A 523 7.79 18.84 -5.01
N THR A 524 8.83 18.11 -4.63
CA THR A 524 10.21 18.37 -5.05
C THR A 524 10.35 18.31 -6.58
N LYS A 525 9.83 17.25 -7.21
CA LYS A 525 9.85 17.08 -8.67
C LYS A 525 9.08 18.18 -9.41
N ILE A 526 7.93 18.60 -8.90
CA ILE A 526 7.17 19.72 -9.47
C ILE A 526 7.99 21.01 -9.39
N THR A 527 8.62 21.29 -8.24
CA THR A 527 9.47 22.49 -8.07
C THR A 527 10.66 22.47 -9.04
N GLU A 528 11.34 21.33 -9.19
CA GLU A 528 12.42 21.16 -10.16
C GLU A 528 11.96 21.45 -11.60
N LEU A 529 10.82 20.86 -12.01
CA LEU A 529 10.25 21.09 -13.33
C LEU A 529 9.83 22.54 -13.59
N GLU A 530 9.31 23.21 -12.57
CA GLU A 530 8.97 24.64 -12.66
C GLU A 530 10.22 25.51 -12.84
N LEU A 531 11.32 25.19 -12.15
CA LEU A 531 12.60 25.87 -12.31
C LEU A 531 13.20 25.64 -13.70
N GLU A 532 13.28 24.36 -14.15
CA GLU A 532 13.78 24.00 -15.49
C GLU A 532 13.06 24.79 -16.60
N THR A 533 11.75 24.97 -16.46
CA THR A 533 10.95 25.68 -17.48
C THR A 533 10.99 27.21 -17.32
N SER A 534 11.27 27.75 -16.14
CA SER A 534 11.40 29.19 -15.91
C SER A 534 12.69 29.75 -16.48
N GLU A 535 13.76 28.96 -16.54
CA GLU A 535 15.04 29.36 -17.17
C GLU A 535 14.91 29.60 -18.69
N HIS A 536 13.85 29.09 -19.32
CA HIS A 536 13.58 29.22 -20.74
C HIS A 536 12.47 30.25 -21.07
N ALA A 537 11.84 30.84 -20.06
CA ALA A 537 10.78 31.86 -20.25
C ALA A 537 11.40 33.21 -20.65
N GLN A 538 10.85 33.86 -21.69
CA GLN A 538 11.27 35.19 -22.09
C GLN A 538 10.80 36.25 -21.08
N ALA A 539 11.66 37.23 -20.76
CA ALA A 539 11.34 38.31 -19.86
C ALA A 539 10.15 39.13 -20.38
N GLY A 540 8.99 39.06 -19.69
CA GLY A 540 7.78 39.81 -20.03
C GLY A 540 6.47 39.01 -20.05
N GLU A 541 6.48 37.70 -19.86
CA GLU A 541 5.25 36.95 -19.74
C GLU A 541 4.60 37.12 -18.35
N PRO A 542 3.25 37.22 -18.29
CA PRO A 542 2.56 37.34 -17.00
C PRO A 542 2.84 36.09 -16.16
N SER A 543 3.18 36.27 -14.88
CA SER A 543 3.46 35.16 -13.96
C SER A 543 2.24 34.23 -13.83
N THR A 544 2.31 33.06 -14.45
CA THR A 544 1.30 32.02 -14.27
C THR A 544 1.41 31.48 -12.83
N PRO A 545 0.28 31.29 -12.10
CA PRO A 545 0.32 30.71 -10.76
C PRO A 545 1.07 29.36 -10.77
N SER A 546 1.86 29.13 -9.72
CA SER A 546 2.60 27.87 -9.58
C SER A 546 1.67 26.66 -9.68
N MET A 547 2.13 25.57 -10.28
CA MET A 547 1.40 24.31 -10.30
C MET A 547 1.17 23.80 -8.88
N LEU A 548 2.14 23.99 -7.97
CA LEU A 548 2.01 23.57 -6.56
C LEU A 548 0.85 24.25 -5.83
N GLU A 549 0.52 25.48 -6.15
CA GLU A 549 -0.63 26.20 -5.57
C GLU A 549 -1.98 25.63 -6.04
N ARG A 550 -1.97 24.94 -7.17
CA ARG A 550 -3.14 24.34 -7.83
C ARG A 550 -3.14 22.80 -7.77
N PHE A 551 -2.17 22.21 -7.08
CA PHE A 551 -2.01 20.77 -6.91
C PHE A 551 -2.37 20.34 -5.48
N TYR A 552 -3.48 19.63 -5.34
CA TYR A 552 -4.05 19.25 -4.06
C TYR A 552 -3.81 17.78 -3.74
N PHE A 553 -3.10 17.50 -2.66
CA PHE A 553 -2.95 16.16 -2.10
C PHE A 553 -4.08 15.92 -1.09
N THR A 554 -5.04 15.08 -1.45
CA THR A 554 -6.23 14.84 -0.62
C THR A 554 -6.04 13.71 0.41
N GLY A 555 -4.99 12.88 0.25
CA GLY A 555 -4.91 11.62 0.97
C GLY A 555 -5.89 10.57 0.44
N PHE A 556 -6.19 9.56 1.27
CA PHE A 556 -7.19 8.55 0.94
C PHE A 556 -8.59 9.17 0.91
N VAL A 557 -9.36 8.85 -0.13
CA VAL A 557 -10.70 9.41 -0.35
C VAL A 557 -11.72 8.34 -0.72
N ASP A 558 -12.99 8.64 -0.53
CA ASP A 558 -14.08 7.84 -1.09
C ASP A 558 -14.17 8.08 -2.61
N SER A 559 -13.86 7.05 -3.40
CA SER A 559 -13.89 7.09 -4.88
C SER A 559 -15.30 7.33 -5.43
N GLY A 560 -16.34 6.92 -4.70
CA GLY A 560 -17.73 7.19 -5.02
C GLY A 560 -17.99 8.69 -5.08
N ILE A 561 -17.55 9.43 -4.07
CA ILE A 561 -17.73 10.88 -3.94
C ILE A 561 -16.77 11.65 -4.85
N TYR A 562 -15.47 11.39 -4.73
CA TYR A 562 -14.44 12.16 -5.46
C TYR A 562 -14.50 11.94 -6.98
N GLY A 563 -14.96 10.77 -7.43
CA GLY A 563 -15.24 10.56 -8.85
C GLY A 563 -16.29 11.52 -9.42
N HIS A 564 -17.22 12.03 -8.61
CA HIS A 564 -18.16 13.09 -9.01
C HIS A 564 -17.53 14.50 -8.89
N VAL A 565 -16.55 14.71 -8.01
CA VAL A 565 -15.86 16.01 -7.83
C VAL A 565 -14.86 16.27 -8.95
N ILE A 566 -14.14 15.25 -9.41
CA ILE A 566 -13.22 15.35 -10.55
C ILE A 566 -14.04 15.54 -11.82
N ASP A 567 -13.75 16.58 -12.61
CA ASP A 567 -14.43 16.86 -13.88
C ASP A 567 -13.83 16.06 -15.03
N ILE A 568 -12.50 15.97 -15.09
CA ILE A 568 -11.76 15.26 -16.13
C ILE A 568 -10.69 14.40 -15.47
N TRP A 569 -10.71 13.09 -15.76
CA TRP A 569 -9.69 12.18 -15.31
C TRP A 569 -8.48 12.21 -16.25
N LEU A 570 -7.32 12.53 -15.70
CA LEU A 570 -6.03 12.41 -16.38
C LEU A 570 -5.29 11.20 -15.81
N ASP A 571 -5.25 10.11 -16.56
CA ASP A 571 -4.61 8.88 -16.09
C ASP A 571 -3.09 9.01 -16.10
N SER A 572 -2.44 8.45 -15.10
CA SER A 572 -0.99 8.52 -14.96
C SER A 572 -0.27 7.54 -15.89
N PHE A 573 0.96 7.87 -16.25
CA PHE A 573 1.85 7.00 -17.02
C PHE A 573 3.30 7.09 -16.49
N PRO A 574 4.12 6.09 -16.73
CA PRO A 574 3.86 4.83 -17.47
C PRO A 574 2.93 3.86 -16.70
N MET A 575 2.63 4.14 -15.44
CA MET A 575 1.77 3.31 -14.59
C MET A 575 0.36 3.90 -14.50
N GLU A 576 -0.61 3.23 -15.10
CA GLU A 576 -2.03 3.61 -15.08
C GLU A 576 -2.72 3.30 -13.73
N GLN A 577 -3.84 3.98 -13.44
CA GLN A 577 -4.57 3.83 -12.17
C GLN A 577 -5.41 2.53 -12.07
N GLY A 578 -5.71 1.87 -13.18
CA GLY A 578 -6.43 0.59 -13.17
C GLY A 578 -7.89 0.71 -12.74
N GLU A 579 -8.31 -0.05 -11.71
CA GLU A 579 -9.71 -0.16 -11.28
C GLU A 579 -10.36 1.17 -10.91
N SER A 580 -9.65 2.07 -10.26
CA SER A 580 -10.21 3.38 -9.89
C SER A 580 -10.58 4.23 -11.12
N ARG A 581 -9.88 4.05 -12.25
CA ARG A 581 -10.27 4.66 -13.53
C ARG A 581 -11.58 4.06 -14.07
N ILE A 582 -11.76 2.74 -13.90
CA ILE A 582 -13.02 2.07 -14.30
C ILE A 582 -14.17 2.54 -13.42
N GLU A 583 -13.95 2.69 -12.11
CA GLU A 583 -14.93 3.28 -11.18
C GLU A 583 -15.31 4.72 -11.59
N TYR A 584 -14.35 5.53 -12.03
CA TYR A 584 -14.59 6.87 -12.52
C TYR A 584 -15.39 6.85 -13.84
N ALA A 585 -14.95 6.04 -14.80
CA ALA A 585 -15.63 5.92 -16.10
C ALA A 585 -17.08 5.43 -15.98
N ALA A 586 -17.39 4.65 -14.94
CA ALA A 586 -18.75 4.22 -14.63
C ALA A 586 -19.72 5.37 -14.34
N LYS A 587 -19.21 6.58 -14.04
CA LYS A 587 -19.99 7.80 -13.83
C LYS A 587 -20.27 8.56 -15.13
N GLY A 588 -19.83 8.01 -16.27
CA GLY A 588 -20.03 8.63 -17.60
C GLY A 588 -19.20 9.88 -17.85
N LYS A 589 -18.19 10.14 -17.03
CA LYS A 589 -17.36 11.35 -17.12
C LYS A 589 -16.12 11.13 -18.01
N PRO A 590 -15.53 12.21 -18.58
CA PRO A 590 -14.42 12.09 -19.51
C PRO A 590 -13.12 11.68 -18.83
N SER A 591 -12.40 10.76 -19.47
CA SER A 591 -11.07 10.32 -19.03
C SER A 591 -10.10 10.26 -20.19
N LEU A 592 -8.85 10.67 -19.97
CA LEU A 592 -7.76 10.58 -20.93
C LEU A 592 -6.73 9.55 -20.42
N ILE A 593 -6.29 8.67 -21.30
CA ILE A 593 -5.25 7.69 -21.04
C ILE A 593 -4.13 7.77 -22.07
N LEU A 594 -2.91 7.38 -21.70
CA LEU A 594 -1.82 7.13 -22.65
C LEU A 594 -1.82 5.64 -23.01
N ALA A 595 -2.03 5.33 -24.31
CA ALA A 595 -2.06 3.95 -24.79
C ALA A 595 -0.67 3.28 -24.70
N LYS A 596 -0.65 1.99 -24.39
CA LYS A 596 0.56 1.14 -24.45
C LYS A 596 0.74 0.47 -25.81
N GLU A 597 -0.30 0.49 -26.63
CA GLU A 597 -0.34 -0.04 -27.99
C GLU A 597 -0.23 1.08 -29.01
N SER A 598 0.24 0.79 -30.23
CA SER A 598 0.23 1.79 -31.28
C SER A 598 -1.19 2.12 -31.76
N ARG A 599 -1.34 3.25 -32.44
CA ARG A 599 -2.60 3.70 -33.05
C ARG A 599 -3.19 2.65 -33.99
N GLU A 600 -2.34 2.04 -34.80
CA GLU A 600 -2.71 1.01 -35.75
C GLU A 600 -3.19 -0.28 -35.08
N GLN A 601 -2.46 -0.72 -34.05
CA GLN A 601 -2.81 -1.90 -33.24
C GLN A 601 -4.16 -1.70 -32.56
N ARG A 602 -4.37 -0.52 -31.95
CA ARG A 602 -5.63 -0.17 -31.30
C ARG A 602 -6.77 -0.15 -32.29
N SER A 603 -6.63 0.52 -33.45
CA SER A 603 -7.64 0.61 -34.48
C SER A 603 -8.03 -0.77 -35.00
N ALA A 604 -7.06 -1.63 -35.30
CA ALA A 604 -7.31 -2.99 -35.73
C ALA A 604 -8.07 -3.80 -34.66
N ARG A 605 -7.67 -3.70 -33.41
CA ARG A 605 -8.32 -4.38 -32.28
C ARG A 605 -9.76 -3.90 -32.07
N LEU A 606 -10.00 -2.60 -32.12
CA LEU A 606 -11.34 -2.04 -31.98
C LEU A 606 -12.26 -2.45 -33.12
N LYS A 607 -11.75 -2.50 -34.36
CA LYS A 607 -12.53 -2.95 -35.50
C LYS A 607 -12.98 -4.40 -35.33
N VAL A 608 -12.08 -5.31 -34.97
CA VAL A 608 -12.40 -6.71 -34.66
C VAL A 608 -13.42 -6.81 -33.53
N TRP A 609 -13.24 -6.00 -32.47
CA TRP A 609 -14.17 -5.98 -31.35
C TRP A 609 -15.58 -5.49 -31.75
N CYS A 610 -15.68 -4.42 -32.57
CA CYS A 610 -16.93 -3.91 -33.08
C CYS A 610 -17.65 -4.92 -33.98
N GLU A 611 -16.91 -5.61 -34.85
CA GLU A 611 -17.47 -6.66 -35.71
C GLU A 611 -18.01 -7.84 -34.87
N ALA A 612 -17.27 -8.28 -33.88
CA ALA A 612 -17.66 -9.41 -33.00
C ALA A 612 -18.85 -9.08 -32.08
N ASN A 613 -19.11 -7.82 -31.77
CA ASN A 613 -20.20 -7.39 -30.87
C ASN A 613 -21.21 -6.47 -31.56
N SER A 614 -21.32 -6.63 -32.88
CA SER A 614 -22.15 -5.73 -33.75
C SER A 614 -23.64 -5.74 -33.39
N ALA A 615 -24.19 -6.89 -32.97
CA ALA A 615 -25.60 -7.01 -32.60
C ALA A 615 -25.89 -6.34 -31.25
N GLU A 616 -25.03 -6.50 -30.29
CA GLU A 616 -25.14 -5.87 -28.96
C GLU A 616 -25.00 -4.35 -29.05
N ILE A 617 -24.06 -3.86 -29.88
CA ILE A 617 -23.88 -2.42 -30.15
C ILE A 617 -25.15 -1.84 -30.73
N GLU A 618 -25.72 -2.50 -31.75
CA GLU A 618 -26.96 -2.03 -32.42
C GLU A 618 -28.16 -2.02 -31.47
N SER A 619 -28.38 -3.08 -30.70
CA SER A 619 -29.51 -3.18 -29.77
C SER A 619 -29.46 -2.08 -28.71
N ILE A 620 -28.31 -1.94 -28.01
CA ILE A 620 -28.17 -1.00 -26.88
C ILE A 620 -28.13 0.45 -27.37
N ALA A 621 -27.48 0.71 -28.51
CA ALA A 621 -27.50 2.04 -29.11
C ALA A 621 -28.95 2.48 -29.42
N ARG A 622 -29.72 1.63 -30.11
CA ARG A 622 -31.12 1.89 -30.47
C ARG A 622 -32.00 2.11 -29.22
N GLU A 623 -31.84 1.30 -28.17
CA GLU A 623 -32.58 1.46 -26.91
C GLU A 623 -32.25 2.79 -26.23
N SER A 624 -31.04 3.31 -26.45
CA SER A 624 -30.55 4.59 -25.91
C SER A 624 -30.84 5.79 -26.84
N GLY A 625 -31.52 5.56 -27.95
CA GLY A 625 -31.89 6.60 -28.93
C GLY A 625 -30.73 7.05 -29.83
N GLU A 626 -29.76 6.19 -30.08
CA GLU A 626 -28.62 6.43 -30.96
C GLU A 626 -28.58 5.41 -32.11
N SER A 627 -27.88 5.76 -33.20
CA SER A 627 -27.65 4.83 -34.29
C SER A 627 -26.41 3.95 -34.04
N LYS A 628 -26.39 2.79 -34.70
CA LYS A 628 -25.23 1.91 -34.69
C LYS A 628 -23.99 2.60 -35.26
N GLU A 629 -24.20 3.30 -36.39
CA GLU A 629 -23.15 4.01 -37.11
C GLU A 629 -22.49 5.05 -36.23
N GLU A 630 -23.25 5.82 -35.47
CA GLU A 630 -22.78 6.85 -34.58
C GLU A 630 -21.97 6.24 -33.41
N MET A 631 -22.43 5.10 -32.86
CA MET A 631 -21.69 4.38 -31.85
C MET A 631 -20.41 3.78 -32.39
N LEU A 632 -20.40 3.21 -33.59
CA LEU A 632 -19.18 2.68 -34.22
C LEU A 632 -18.17 3.80 -34.51
N GLU A 633 -18.64 4.95 -34.98
CA GLU A 633 -17.79 6.13 -35.16
C GLU A 633 -17.19 6.55 -33.84
N PHE A 634 -17.99 6.67 -32.76
CA PHE A 634 -17.50 7.03 -31.44
C PHE A 634 -16.48 6.04 -30.87
N ILE A 635 -16.71 4.73 -31.04
CA ILE A 635 -15.81 3.68 -30.52
C ILE A 635 -14.49 3.65 -31.30
N CYS A 636 -14.56 3.76 -32.63
CA CYS A 636 -13.40 3.58 -33.51
C CYS A 636 -12.64 4.88 -33.78
N HIS A 637 -13.25 6.03 -33.54
CA HIS A 637 -12.63 7.31 -33.83
C HIS A 637 -11.50 7.62 -32.82
N GLU A 638 -10.38 8.01 -33.33
CA GLU A 638 -9.19 8.32 -32.55
C GLU A 638 -9.29 9.59 -31.70
N GLU A 639 -10.28 10.43 -31.95
CA GLU A 639 -10.60 11.62 -31.16
C GLU A 639 -11.16 11.27 -29.76
N SER A 640 -11.50 10.00 -29.52
CA SER A 640 -11.84 9.53 -28.19
C SER A 640 -10.60 9.44 -27.32
N PHE A 641 -10.30 10.43 -26.55
CA PHE A 641 -9.46 10.58 -25.35
C PHE A 641 -8.49 9.41 -25.00
N VAL A 642 -7.82 8.85 -26.00
CA VAL A 642 -6.69 7.97 -25.89
C VAL A 642 -5.53 8.60 -26.65
N ALA A 643 -4.50 8.96 -25.93
CA ALA A 643 -3.26 9.51 -26.47
C ALA A 643 -2.26 8.39 -26.79
N PHE A 644 -1.35 8.62 -27.71
CA PHE A 644 -0.36 7.63 -28.15
C PHE A 644 1.07 8.05 -27.82
N ASP A 645 1.29 9.32 -27.48
CA ASP A 645 2.51 9.89 -26.95
C ASP A 645 2.22 11.07 -26.01
N GLU A 646 3.24 11.65 -25.41
CA GLU A 646 3.07 12.75 -24.45
C GLU A 646 2.53 14.04 -25.10
N GLU A 647 2.91 14.35 -26.33
CA GLU A 647 2.44 15.53 -27.06
C GLU A 647 0.94 15.40 -27.40
N ASP A 648 0.54 14.23 -27.87
CA ASP A 648 -0.87 13.87 -28.12
C ASP A 648 -1.68 13.91 -26.79
N TYR A 649 -1.07 13.47 -25.68
CA TYR A 649 -1.69 13.52 -24.36
C TYR A 649 -1.99 14.98 -23.93
N ILE A 650 -1.02 15.87 -24.06
CA ILE A 650 -1.17 17.29 -23.72
C ILE A 650 -2.22 17.93 -24.62
N THR A 651 -2.18 17.65 -25.92
CA THR A 651 -3.11 18.18 -26.92
C THR A 651 -4.55 17.74 -26.64
N LYS A 652 -4.78 16.46 -26.36
CA LYS A 652 -6.11 15.91 -26.08
C LYS A 652 -6.64 16.36 -24.71
N ALA A 653 -5.80 16.47 -23.69
CA ALA A 653 -6.18 17.05 -22.42
C ALA A 653 -6.67 18.49 -22.58
N SER A 654 -5.94 19.29 -23.35
CA SER A 654 -6.29 20.68 -23.63
C SER A 654 -7.60 20.79 -24.43
N ALA A 655 -7.81 19.88 -25.38
CA ALA A 655 -9.06 19.81 -26.13
C ALA A 655 -10.28 19.46 -25.25
N LEU A 656 -10.10 18.52 -24.30
CA LEU A 656 -11.13 18.19 -23.30
C LEU A 656 -11.47 19.38 -22.40
N ILE A 657 -10.45 20.07 -21.88
CA ILE A 657 -10.62 21.23 -20.99
C ILE A 657 -11.35 22.37 -21.72
N ALA A 658 -11.04 22.58 -22.99
CA ALA A 658 -11.64 23.61 -23.82
C ALA A 658 -12.96 23.20 -24.50
N MET A 659 -13.44 21.97 -24.29
CA MET A 659 -14.61 21.45 -24.97
C MET A 659 -15.88 22.22 -24.59
N PRO A 660 -16.66 22.68 -25.56
CA PRO A 660 -17.95 23.32 -25.29
C PRO A 660 -18.90 22.41 -24.49
N PRO A 661 -19.69 22.96 -23.56
CA PRO A 661 -20.55 22.15 -22.68
C PRO A 661 -21.49 21.18 -23.43
N GLU A 662 -22.05 21.61 -24.57
CA GLU A 662 -22.95 20.79 -25.39
C GLU A 662 -22.20 19.56 -25.98
N LYS A 663 -20.97 19.77 -26.48
CA LYS A 663 -20.15 18.69 -26.99
C LYS A 663 -19.73 17.74 -25.86
N LEU A 664 -19.41 18.28 -24.70
CA LEU A 664 -19.04 17.48 -23.52
C LEU A 664 -20.22 16.63 -23.05
N GLN A 665 -21.43 17.19 -22.99
CA GLN A 665 -22.66 16.42 -22.67
C GLN A 665 -22.92 15.30 -23.68
N ARG A 666 -22.75 15.59 -24.97
CA ARG A 666 -22.88 14.59 -26.04
C ARG A 666 -21.88 13.47 -25.84
N TYR A 667 -20.59 13.81 -25.59
CA TYR A 667 -19.54 12.85 -25.30
C TYR A 667 -19.90 11.97 -24.10
N MET A 668 -20.33 12.58 -22.99
CA MET A 668 -20.71 11.85 -21.78
C MET A 668 -21.89 10.88 -22.02
N LYS A 669 -22.86 11.26 -22.85
CA LYS A 669 -23.97 10.38 -23.27
C LYS A 669 -23.44 9.14 -23.99
N LEU A 670 -22.59 9.34 -25.01
CA LEU A 670 -22.01 8.23 -25.79
C LEU A 670 -21.12 7.31 -24.95
N GLN A 671 -20.35 7.89 -24.00
CA GLN A 671 -19.58 7.11 -23.01
C GLN A 671 -20.48 6.25 -22.13
N GLY A 672 -21.61 6.79 -21.68
CA GLY A 672 -22.61 6.04 -20.92
C GLY A 672 -23.17 4.84 -21.69
N ILE A 673 -23.46 5.03 -22.98
CA ILE A 673 -23.92 3.96 -23.88
C ILE A 673 -22.83 2.92 -24.10
N LEU A 674 -21.59 3.33 -24.38
CA LEU A 674 -20.47 2.42 -24.52
C LEU A 674 -20.24 1.59 -23.25
N LYS A 675 -20.40 2.21 -22.07
CA LYS A 675 -20.37 1.49 -20.80
C LYS A 675 -21.47 0.43 -20.73
N ALA A 676 -22.71 0.76 -21.08
CA ALA A 676 -23.82 -0.19 -21.08
C ALA A 676 -23.57 -1.38 -22.04
N ILE A 677 -23.02 -1.11 -23.22
CA ILE A 677 -22.59 -2.14 -24.17
C ILE A 677 -21.54 -3.07 -23.55
N ASN A 678 -20.49 -2.48 -22.96
CA ASN A 678 -19.43 -3.26 -22.29
C ASN A 678 -19.97 -4.09 -21.13
N ASP A 679 -20.86 -3.54 -20.30
CA ASP A 679 -21.44 -4.25 -19.16
C ASP A 679 -22.29 -5.44 -19.63
N HIS A 680 -23.08 -5.27 -20.70
CA HIS A 680 -23.86 -6.35 -21.30
C HIS A 680 -22.97 -7.49 -21.83
N ILE A 681 -21.91 -7.12 -22.55
CA ILE A 681 -20.95 -8.09 -23.08
C ILE A 681 -20.24 -8.83 -21.94
N ARG A 682 -19.82 -8.12 -20.89
CA ARG A 682 -19.15 -8.72 -19.72
C ARG A 682 -20.07 -9.68 -18.97
N GLU A 683 -21.34 -9.33 -18.81
CA GLU A 683 -22.33 -10.16 -18.14
C GLU A 683 -22.57 -11.47 -18.91
N SER A 684 -22.72 -11.40 -20.25
CA SER A 684 -22.98 -12.56 -21.11
C SER A 684 -21.75 -13.46 -21.26
N LYS A 685 -20.54 -12.87 -21.44
CA LYS A 685 -19.31 -13.63 -21.70
C LYS A 685 -18.60 -14.09 -20.42
N GLY A 686 -18.63 -13.31 -19.35
CA GLY A 686 -17.82 -13.57 -18.14
C GLY A 686 -18.11 -14.92 -17.53
N LYS A 687 -19.38 -15.30 -17.36
CA LYS A 687 -19.78 -16.60 -16.86
C LYS A 687 -19.30 -17.74 -17.77
N LYS A 688 -19.56 -17.62 -19.10
CA LYS A 688 -19.17 -18.62 -20.08
C LYS A 688 -17.66 -18.87 -20.02
N LEU A 689 -16.86 -17.82 -20.09
CA LEU A 689 -15.40 -17.91 -20.07
C LEU A 689 -14.86 -18.41 -18.73
N PHE A 690 -15.50 -18.10 -17.60
CA PHE A 690 -15.12 -18.68 -16.32
C PHE A 690 -15.33 -20.21 -16.30
N LEU A 691 -16.46 -20.69 -16.83
CA LEU A 691 -16.72 -22.12 -16.96
C LEU A 691 -15.74 -22.81 -17.93
N GLU A 692 -15.33 -22.16 -19.00
CA GLU A 692 -14.29 -22.64 -19.92
C GLU A 692 -12.92 -22.73 -19.22
N VAL A 693 -12.57 -21.76 -18.36
CA VAL A 693 -11.36 -21.84 -17.52
C VAL A 693 -11.38 -23.08 -16.63
N LEU A 694 -12.49 -23.38 -15.95
CA LEU A 694 -12.60 -24.58 -15.12
C LEU A 694 -12.55 -25.87 -15.96
N SER A 695 -13.13 -25.85 -17.16
CA SER A 695 -13.19 -27.03 -18.06
C SER A 695 -11.86 -27.30 -18.78
N ALA A 696 -10.97 -26.32 -18.87
CA ALA A 696 -9.65 -26.49 -19.47
C ALA A 696 -8.65 -27.23 -18.58
N LEU A 697 -9.02 -27.55 -17.34
CA LEU A 697 -8.26 -28.28 -16.33
C LEU A 697 -8.89 -29.64 -16.06
#